data_cd7d4375917bb783d5af7c4872f6041a
#
_entry.id   cd7d4375917bb783d5af7c4872f6041a
#
_cell.length_a   1.000
_cell.length_b   1.000
_cell.length_c   1.000
_cell.angle_alpha   90.00
_cell.angle_beta   90.00
_cell.angle_gamma   90.00
#
_symmetry.space_group_name_H-M   'P 1'
#
loop_
_entity.id
_entity.type
_entity.pdbx_description
1 polymer ?
#
loop_
_entity_poly.entity_id
_entity_poly.type
_entity_poly.pdbx_seq_one_letter_code
_entity_poly.pdbx_strand_id
1 'polypeptide(L)'
;MPHITLLHRIRRARGFSRGVTILIVLALIGLTAERTIRYLLEQADVIEAQTPVEQLQQRAPRLAERLGIRQPAATGHAENTRKDPGENPAGPAPAARLSATLIDLRQALGTLKTRLDQGLSHTETDARLHRLHRQLLALNEATLADFAAIDRLIKTRRLPAVIQQRQDRVVATYQQAFQAVEQQLQALTRPVADDTTKLIQIEALQATLDRYRFQRSPQPFDPDQLPTRSLQPAPDNRPRLTPDAFTRAGLYNHPYPRLAALGDFTFDRLPDASNPAYLAESDEIVLTQAIRDQAAALNHDPVQIYQWVRNTVEWLPTWGAIQNADLTLSSRRGNAMDIASLTIALLRASRIPARYVHGTIDVPAEAFKNWAGGFDSINAAADYASAGGIPITTVVSGGKISKIRLEHVWVEAAIDYYPSRGAKNRDADSWVQLDPGFKQYDYLPGLDAVQISGIDPQQLATDFTNSGTINEAEGWVTGFDPQILQSAQNQAQTALEDYITNNLQNPTVGDVVGGRKTIVQDYPVLPSSLPNRIVTEGARYDKLPADLQQTIGYSFNNDPFTTFPWSRLNNEKVTLSFTPATPDDEAALQALLPDGPITDISQLPGSIPAYLIQVIPELKVNGETVKTGSPMGLGEELDFITDIRFAGRGQVTAPRTFKAIAGSYLAVNVVAGSVSPTKLTRLQSQLTATRAALESNDPAQIQNLTREDLLGDLFYSGTLGYYAQLTALATLAGLQQGGHFQLAAGHGTIGYEPNVDTFFGIPRSIQPGGVSFDIPIIQVTQTNDGEREKTKQFNLQVGVLSSALEHATPEQLFNTDPANPADAISAVKALAKASAAGQRIYQITQANQAGILPNIHHDEATMAEISASLNAGKIVITHTDAVSIPGGWSGAGYIILDPETNVGAWKIGGGVNGGFIFWFTIIFLALVIISSLFTGTLLITGFALIGFFDFINKVKEISKAGLMEEQMFKRLNEAAAIIVFAVAGDIALARLGAFGGILGLLLGGFLFSFDQVWF
;
A
#
# COMPACT_ATOMS: atom_id res chain seq x y z
N MET A 1 15.28 -10.40 -38.79
CA MET A 1 14.35 -10.06 -39.91
C MET A 1 14.01 -11.19 -40.87
N PRO A 2 14.68 -12.35 -40.98
CA PRO A 2 14.21 -13.47 -41.80
C PRO A 2 12.99 -14.20 -41.23
N HIS A 3 12.72 -14.16 -39.93
CA HIS A 3 11.63 -14.93 -39.28
C HIS A 3 10.23 -14.32 -39.48
N ILE A 4 10.13 -13.00 -39.64
CA ILE A 4 8.84 -12.30 -39.85
C ILE A 4 8.26 -12.62 -41.23
N THR A 5 9.10 -12.86 -42.21
CA THR A 5 8.70 -13.18 -43.58
C THR A 5 8.16 -14.62 -43.66
N LEU A 6 8.58 -15.51 -42.80
CA LEU A 6 8.10 -16.89 -42.72
C LEU A 6 6.68 -16.96 -42.14
N LEU A 7 6.40 -16.22 -41.08
CA LEU A 7 5.06 -16.13 -40.45
C LEU A 7 4.00 -15.54 -41.40
N HIS A 8 4.37 -14.57 -42.25
CA HIS A 8 3.47 -14.02 -43.26
C HIS A 8 3.16 -14.99 -44.43
N ARG A 9 4.07 -15.91 -44.74
CA ARG A 9 3.83 -16.96 -45.76
C ARG A 9 2.97 -18.11 -45.24
N ILE A 10 3.10 -18.47 -43.96
CA ILE A 10 2.30 -19.51 -43.32
C ILE A 10 0.83 -19.05 -43.16
N ARG A 11 0.56 -17.77 -42.93
CA ARG A 11 -0.80 -17.21 -42.84
C ARG A 11 -1.59 -17.26 -44.17
N ARG A 12 -0.93 -17.47 -45.33
CA ARG A 12 -1.57 -17.56 -46.63
C ARG A 12 -1.88 -18.99 -47.08
N ALA A 13 -1.41 -19.99 -46.38
CA ALA A 13 -1.71 -21.39 -46.71
C ALA A 13 -3.05 -21.80 -46.04
N ARG A 14 -4.14 -21.77 -46.81
CA ARG A 14 -5.44 -22.32 -46.40
C ARG A 14 -5.28 -23.82 -46.15
N GLY A 15 -5.31 -24.27 -44.90
CA GLY A 15 -5.36 -25.70 -44.59
C GLY A 15 -4.59 -26.15 -43.33
N PHE A 16 -3.85 -25.29 -42.63
CA PHE A 16 -3.22 -25.65 -41.35
C PHE A 16 -4.17 -25.35 -40.20
N SER A 17 -4.45 -26.36 -39.37
CA SER A 17 -5.26 -26.16 -38.18
C SER A 17 -4.54 -25.23 -37.18
N ARG A 18 -5.28 -24.38 -36.48
CA ARG A 18 -4.74 -23.46 -35.45
C ARG A 18 -3.87 -24.18 -34.42
N GLY A 19 -4.15 -25.46 -34.11
CA GLY A 19 -3.35 -26.27 -33.20
C GLY A 19 -1.93 -26.51 -33.66
N VAL A 20 -1.68 -26.69 -34.99
CA VAL A 20 -0.33 -26.86 -35.53
C VAL A 20 0.47 -25.55 -35.48
N THR A 21 -0.18 -24.41 -35.60
CA THR A 21 0.47 -23.09 -35.48
C THR A 21 0.88 -22.82 -34.03
N ILE A 22 0.03 -23.17 -33.07
CA ILE A 22 0.32 -23.06 -31.65
C ILE A 22 1.46 -24.02 -31.24
N LEU A 23 1.44 -25.28 -31.71
CA LEU A 23 2.53 -26.24 -31.48
C LEU A 23 3.88 -25.78 -32.06
N ILE A 24 3.89 -25.15 -33.21
CA ILE A 24 5.12 -24.59 -33.80
C ILE A 24 5.60 -23.37 -32.99
N VAL A 25 4.71 -22.53 -32.52
CA VAL A 25 5.06 -21.38 -31.66
C VAL A 25 5.57 -21.84 -30.30
N LEU A 26 4.92 -22.81 -29.65
CA LEU A 26 5.37 -23.41 -28.40
C LEU A 26 6.71 -24.16 -28.54
N ALA A 27 6.92 -24.88 -29.66
CA ALA A 27 8.20 -25.53 -29.96
C ALA A 27 9.33 -24.52 -30.22
N LEU A 28 9.03 -23.38 -30.84
CA LEU A 28 9.99 -22.29 -31.05
C LEU A 28 10.31 -21.55 -29.76
N ILE A 29 9.34 -21.38 -28.87
CA ILE A 29 9.53 -20.80 -27.52
C ILE A 29 10.31 -21.78 -26.63
N GLY A 30 9.99 -23.06 -26.64
CA GLY A 30 10.74 -24.13 -25.93
C GLY A 30 12.19 -24.23 -26.37
N LEU A 31 12.46 -24.16 -27.69
CA LEU A 31 13.81 -24.19 -28.23
C LEU A 31 14.63 -22.94 -27.92
N THR A 32 13.99 -21.78 -27.81
CA THR A 32 14.67 -20.55 -27.37
C THR A 32 14.91 -20.55 -25.85
N ALA A 33 13.97 -21.05 -25.05
CA ALA A 33 14.14 -21.21 -23.62
C ALA A 33 15.26 -22.22 -23.27
N GLU A 34 15.29 -23.39 -23.94
CA GLU A 34 16.34 -24.38 -23.72
C GLU A 34 17.75 -23.86 -24.09
N ARG A 35 17.88 -23.10 -25.18
CA ARG A 35 19.15 -22.44 -25.53
C ARG A 35 19.53 -21.35 -24.54
N THR A 36 18.58 -20.60 -24.05
CA THR A 36 18.81 -19.53 -23.06
C THR A 36 19.18 -20.13 -21.73
N ILE A 37 18.49 -21.19 -21.28
CA ILE A 37 18.81 -21.92 -20.04
C ILE A 37 20.17 -22.59 -20.16
N ARG A 38 20.51 -23.21 -21.27
CA ARG A 38 21.83 -23.82 -21.47
C ARG A 38 22.93 -22.74 -21.48
N TYR A 39 22.72 -21.62 -22.14
CA TYR A 39 23.62 -20.47 -22.12
C TYR A 39 23.78 -19.88 -20.71
N LEU A 40 22.70 -19.81 -19.93
CA LEU A 40 22.72 -19.33 -18.55
C LEU A 40 23.40 -20.32 -17.60
N LEU A 41 23.22 -21.63 -17.79
CA LEU A 41 23.90 -22.66 -17.00
C LEU A 41 25.41 -22.75 -17.33
N GLU A 42 25.81 -22.53 -18.58
CA GLU A 42 27.23 -22.42 -18.97
C GLU A 42 27.90 -21.14 -18.44
N GLN A 43 27.13 -20.09 -18.13
CA GLN A 43 27.61 -18.86 -17.48
C GLN A 43 27.59 -18.92 -15.94
N ALA A 44 26.78 -19.81 -15.34
CA ALA A 44 26.63 -19.91 -13.89
C ALA A 44 27.88 -20.45 -13.17
N ASP A 45 28.74 -21.18 -13.87
CA ASP A 45 30.02 -21.71 -13.31
C ASP A 45 31.15 -20.66 -13.23
N VAL A 46 30.92 -19.39 -13.59
CA VAL A 46 31.95 -18.33 -13.66
C VAL A 46 31.57 -17.05 -12.89
N ILE A 47 30.46 -17.00 -12.17
CA ILE A 47 30.06 -15.74 -11.50
C ILE A 47 30.48 -15.76 -10.02
N GLU A 48 31.71 -15.30 -9.75
CA GLU A 48 32.06 -14.62 -8.51
C GLU A 48 31.20 -13.35 -8.41
N ALA A 49 30.68 -13.04 -7.22
CA ALA A 49 29.79 -11.92 -6.98
C ALA A 49 30.41 -10.59 -7.41
N GLN A 50 29.98 -10.05 -8.56
CA GLN A 50 30.42 -8.76 -9.07
C GLN A 50 29.60 -7.62 -8.48
N THR A 51 30.24 -6.49 -8.25
CA THR A 51 29.56 -5.29 -7.76
C THR A 51 28.58 -4.72 -8.82
N PRO A 52 27.54 -3.97 -8.43
CA PRO A 52 26.61 -3.32 -9.36
C PRO A 52 27.30 -2.42 -10.41
N VAL A 53 28.44 -1.87 -10.07
CA VAL A 53 29.29 -1.04 -10.97
C VAL A 53 29.92 -1.92 -12.06
N GLU A 54 30.45 -3.08 -11.70
CA GLU A 54 31.04 -4.03 -12.65
C GLU A 54 30.00 -4.61 -13.60
N GLN A 55 28.79 -4.83 -13.10
CA GLN A 55 27.65 -5.26 -13.93
C GLN A 55 27.21 -4.19 -14.92
N LEU A 56 27.23 -2.91 -14.52
CA LEU A 56 26.94 -1.78 -15.39
C LEU A 56 27.99 -1.68 -16.52
N GLN A 57 29.28 -1.87 -16.20
CA GLN A 57 30.37 -1.85 -17.17
C GLN A 57 30.24 -2.99 -18.20
N GLN A 58 29.80 -4.18 -17.80
CA GLN A 58 29.64 -5.31 -18.70
C GLN A 58 28.41 -5.22 -19.60
N ARG A 59 27.27 -4.75 -19.06
CA ARG A 59 25.97 -4.77 -19.73
C ARG A 59 25.65 -3.51 -20.53
N ALA A 60 26.21 -2.39 -20.12
CA ALA A 60 26.04 -1.12 -20.80
C ALA A 60 27.36 -0.35 -20.89
N PRO A 61 28.38 -0.88 -21.61
CA PRO A 61 29.74 -0.32 -21.60
C PRO A 61 29.77 1.13 -22.07
N ARG A 62 28.97 1.53 -23.08
CA ARG A 62 28.88 2.91 -23.54
C ARG A 62 28.31 3.87 -22.49
N LEU A 63 27.49 3.37 -21.61
CA LEU A 63 26.90 4.14 -20.50
C LEU A 63 27.88 4.25 -19.34
N ALA A 64 28.55 3.15 -19.00
CA ALA A 64 29.61 3.14 -17.98
C ALA A 64 30.74 4.12 -18.36
N GLU A 65 31.14 4.14 -19.63
CA GLU A 65 32.15 5.06 -20.18
C GLU A 65 31.67 6.53 -20.11
N ARG A 66 30.41 6.82 -20.40
CA ARG A 66 29.81 8.15 -20.26
C ARG A 66 29.69 8.62 -18.83
N LEU A 67 29.47 7.71 -17.89
CA LEU A 67 29.38 7.99 -16.44
C LEU A 67 30.77 8.12 -15.78
N GLY A 68 31.86 8.01 -16.57
CA GLY A 68 33.24 8.16 -16.06
C GLY A 68 33.74 6.98 -15.21
N ILE A 69 33.01 5.85 -15.24
CA ILE A 69 33.36 4.62 -14.50
C ILE A 69 34.51 3.93 -15.25
N ARG A 70 35.75 4.16 -14.81
CA ARG A 70 36.96 3.53 -15.40
C ARG A 70 37.17 2.14 -14.81
N GLN A 71 37.68 1.19 -15.66
CA GLN A 71 38.15 -0.11 -15.18
C GLN A 71 39.34 0.10 -14.22
N PRO A 72 39.36 -0.56 -13.08
CA PRO A 72 40.54 -0.66 -12.26
C PRO A 72 41.63 -1.41 -13.03
N ALA A 73 42.85 -0.85 -13.06
CA ALA A 73 44.01 -1.53 -13.64
C ALA A 73 44.26 -2.85 -12.86
N ALA A 74 44.40 -3.95 -13.59
CA ALA A 74 44.68 -5.25 -13.04
C ALA A 74 46.00 -5.22 -12.23
N THR A 75 45.92 -5.22 -10.93
CA THR A 75 47.04 -5.44 -10.01
C THR A 75 46.80 -6.70 -9.20
N GLY A 76 47.86 -7.49 -9.15
CA GLY A 76 47.94 -8.88 -8.69
C GLY A 76 47.44 -9.19 -7.27
N HIS A 77 47.26 -10.46 -7.04
CA HIS A 77 46.74 -11.15 -5.88
C HIS A 77 47.11 -10.53 -4.51
N ALA A 78 46.08 -10.21 -3.74
CA ALA A 78 46.15 -10.01 -2.31
C ALA A 78 44.95 -10.67 -1.65
N GLU A 79 45.18 -11.35 -0.54
CA GLU A 79 44.26 -12.19 0.22
C GLU A 79 42.90 -11.55 0.53
N ASN A 80 41.83 -12.31 0.28
CA ASN A 80 40.44 -11.98 0.51
C ASN A 80 40.10 -12.06 2.01
N THR A 81 40.07 -10.93 2.69
CA THR A 81 39.23 -10.77 3.88
C THR A 81 37.89 -10.24 3.43
N ARG A 82 36.83 -11.05 3.57
CA ARG A 82 35.44 -10.66 3.34
C ARG A 82 35.11 -9.37 4.09
N LYS A 83 34.92 -8.26 3.35
CA LYS A 83 34.28 -7.03 3.86
C LYS A 83 32.80 -7.07 3.50
N ASP A 84 31.94 -6.73 4.49
CA ASP A 84 30.52 -6.55 4.29
C ASP A 84 30.22 -5.50 3.21
N PRO A 85 29.26 -5.75 2.28
CA PRO A 85 28.98 -4.84 1.15
C PRO A 85 28.32 -3.49 1.51
N GLY A 86 28.26 -3.10 2.77
CA GLY A 86 27.69 -1.83 3.25
C GLY A 86 28.69 -0.82 3.81
N GLU A 87 29.98 -1.12 3.82
CA GLU A 87 30.97 -0.15 4.32
C GLU A 87 31.38 0.85 3.25
N ASN A 88 31.07 2.13 3.47
CA ASN A 88 31.67 3.27 2.79
C ASN A 88 33.21 3.11 2.81
N PRO A 89 33.94 3.22 1.67
CA PRO A 89 35.40 3.06 1.64
C PRO A 89 36.18 4.02 2.56
N ALA A 90 35.53 5.07 3.10
CA ALA A 90 36.08 5.98 4.11
C ALA A 90 35.74 5.59 5.56
N GLY A 91 34.98 4.50 5.80
CA GLY A 91 34.41 4.16 7.10
C GLY A 91 33.28 5.11 7.52
N PRO A 92 32.49 4.74 8.57
CA PRO A 92 31.42 5.61 9.05
C PRO A 92 31.97 6.96 9.54
N ALA A 93 31.17 8.03 9.28
CA ALA A 93 31.54 9.40 9.70
C ALA A 93 31.89 9.49 11.19
N PRO A 94 32.78 10.40 11.62
CA PRO A 94 33.18 10.50 13.03
C PRO A 94 32.01 10.57 14.01
N ALA A 95 30.94 11.23 13.64
CA ALA A 95 29.77 11.37 14.50
C ALA A 95 28.94 10.09 14.60
N ALA A 96 28.82 9.29 13.54
CA ALA A 96 28.16 7.97 13.63
C ALA A 96 28.95 7.05 14.57
N ARG A 97 30.28 7.11 14.50
CA ARG A 97 31.16 6.40 15.44
C ARG A 97 31.04 6.94 16.86
N LEU A 98 30.85 8.25 17.03
CA LEU A 98 30.60 8.86 18.34
C LEU A 98 29.32 8.33 18.95
N SER A 99 28.23 8.33 18.20
CA SER A 99 26.93 7.79 18.66
C SER A 99 27.03 6.31 19.02
N ALA A 100 27.67 5.48 18.21
CA ALA A 100 27.91 4.07 18.51
C ALA A 100 28.75 3.91 19.79
N THR A 101 29.78 4.70 19.97
CA THR A 101 30.64 4.66 21.17
C THR A 101 29.88 5.08 22.43
N LEU A 102 28.92 6.01 22.33
CA LEU A 102 28.05 6.39 23.45
C LEU A 102 27.08 5.27 23.82
N ILE A 103 26.58 4.50 22.84
CA ILE A 103 25.76 3.30 23.07
C ILE A 103 26.61 2.23 23.76
N ASP A 104 27.82 1.97 23.30
CA ASP A 104 28.77 1.03 23.91
C ASP A 104 29.13 1.43 25.35
N LEU A 105 29.30 2.73 25.59
CA LEU A 105 29.52 3.26 26.93
C LEU A 105 28.34 2.96 27.86
N ARG A 106 27.13 3.18 27.39
CA ARG A 106 25.91 2.91 28.18
C ARG A 106 25.80 1.43 28.55
N GLN A 107 26.07 0.53 27.60
CA GLN A 107 26.08 -0.93 27.85
C GLN A 107 27.17 -1.31 28.87
N ALA A 108 28.36 -0.73 28.75
CA ALA A 108 29.44 -0.97 29.71
C ALA A 108 29.10 -0.51 31.12
N LEU A 109 28.42 0.65 31.25
CA LEU A 109 27.92 1.15 32.53
C LEU A 109 26.84 0.25 33.12
N GLY A 110 25.90 -0.28 32.34
CA GLY A 110 24.91 -1.25 32.79
C GLY A 110 25.57 -2.53 33.30
N THR A 111 26.55 -3.06 32.54
CA THR A 111 27.32 -4.23 32.97
C THR A 111 28.09 -3.97 34.25
N LEU A 112 28.73 -2.83 34.39
CA LEU A 112 29.46 -2.43 35.60
C LEU A 112 28.50 -2.34 36.80
N LYS A 113 27.34 -1.69 36.66
CA LYS A 113 26.34 -1.59 37.71
C LYS A 113 25.90 -2.98 38.19
N THR A 114 25.52 -3.87 37.29
CA THR A 114 25.11 -5.24 37.65
C THR A 114 26.22 -6.01 38.38
N ARG A 115 27.47 -5.88 37.96
CA ARG A 115 28.59 -6.56 38.62
C ARG A 115 28.86 -6.02 40.03
N LEU A 116 28.77 -4.70 40.23
CA LEU A 116 28.90 -4.07 41.54
C LEU A 116 27.76 -4.49 42.47
N ASP A 117 26.52 -4.46 42.01
CA ASP A 117 25.34 -4.92 42.79
C ASP A 117 25.46 -6.39 43.23
N GLN A 118 26.12 -7.22 42.42
CA GLN A 118 26.37 -8.66 42.69
C GLN A 118 27.69 -8.93 43.45
N GLY A 119 28.49 -7.92 43.77
CA GLY A 119 29.79 -8.06 44.39
C GLY A 119 30.82 -8.83 43.55
N LEU A 120 30.69 -8.80 42.21
CA LEU A 120 31.56 -9.51 41.27
C LEU A 120 32.75 -8.63 40.84
N SER A 121 33.89 -9.23 40.49
CA SER A 121 35.03 -8.53 39.93
C SER A 121 34.66 -7.74 38.66
N HIS A 122 35.05 -6.47 38.57
CA HIS A 122 34.73 -5.55 37.46
C HIS A 122 35.96 -5.01 36.72
N THR A 123 37.14 -5.55 36.94
CA THR A 123 38.42 -5.08 36.35
C THR A 123 38.38 -5.03 34.82
N GLU A 124 37.76 -5.99 34.15
CA GLU A 124 37.65 -6.01 32.71
C GLU A 124 36.71 -4.91 32.19
N THR A 125 35.62 -4.66 32.91
CA THR A 125 34.66 -3.60 32.57
C THR A 125 35.27 -2.22 32.76
N ASP A 126 36.07 -2.02 33.82
CA ASP A 126 36.83 -0.79 34.02
C ASP A 126 37.85 -0.55 32.90
N ALA A 127 38.55 -1.60 32.47
CA ALA A 127 39.48 -1.49 31.35
C ALA A 127 38.71 -1.17 30.02
N ARG A 128 37.48 -1.66 29.85
CA ARG A 128 36.61 -1.28 28.71
C ARG A 128 36.22 0.19 28.79
N LEU A 129 35.86 0.71 29.96
CA LEU A 129 35.49 2.11 30.14
C LEU A 129 36.67 3.03 29.81
N HIS A 130 37.90 2.71 30.25
CA HIS A 130 39.08 3.46 29.87
C HIS A 130 39.38 3.45 28.36
N ARG A 131 39.11 2.36 27.67
CA ARG A 131 39.20 2.31 26.19
C ARG A 131 38.19 3.21 25.53
N LEU A 132 36.92 3.12 25.94
CA LEU A 132 35.80 3.94 25.42
C LEU A 132 36.06 5.44 25.68
N HIS A 133 36.58 5.81 26.86
CA HIS A 133 36.95 7.21 27.14
C HIS A 133 37.99 7.76 26.15
N ARG A 134 39.10 7.02 25.90
CA ARG A 134 40.08 7.42 24.89
C ARG A 134 39.51 7.51 23.50
N GLN A 135 38.63 6.58 23.12
CA GLN A 135 37.96 6.59 21.83
C GLN A 135 37.04 7.81 21.69
N LEU A 136 36.29 8.15 22.74
CA LEU A 136 35.44 9.34 22.75
C LEU A 136 36.23 10.65 22.58
N LEU A 137 37.41 10.77 23.24
CA LEU A 137 38.25 11.95 23.06
C LEU A 137 38.76 12.09 21.62
N ALA A 138 39.20 11.00 20.99
CA ALA A 138 39.66 11.03 19.60
C ALA A 138 38.51 11.35 18.62
N LEU A 139 37.31 10.84 18.88
CA LEU A 139 36.11 11.12 18.10
C LEU A 139 35.61 12.56 18.26
N ASN A 140 35.80 13.14 19.47
CA ASN A 140 35.53 14.56 19.72
C ASN A 140 36.42 15.47 18.87
N GLU A 141 37.72 15.20 18.80
CA GLU A 141 38.66 15.97 17.98
C GLU A 141 38.26 15.90 16.50
N ALA A 142 37.91 14.70 16.01
CA ALA A 142 37.41 14.50 14.65
C ALA A 142 36.08 15.23 14.37
N THR A 143 35.16 15.22 15.31
CA THR A 143 33.86 15.92 15.19
C THR A 143 34.04 17.44 15.19
N LEU A 144 34.93 17.97 16.02
CA LEU A 144 35.28 19.40 16.01
C LEU A 144 35.98 19.83 14.72
N ALA A 145 36.78 18.96 14.11
CA ALA A 145 37.39 19.20 12.81
C ALA A 145 36.33 19.24 11.68
N ASP A 146 35.30 18.38 11.74
CA ASP A 146 34.14 18.40 10.83
C ASP A 146 33.38 19.73 10.96
N PHE A 147 33.09 20.18 12.19
CA PHE A 147 32.44 21.48 12.41
C PHE A 147 33.28 22.64 11.83
N ALA A 148 34.60 22.61 12.01
CA ALA A 148 35.48 23.61 11.45
C ALA A 148 35.52 23.58 9.90
N ALA A 149 35.32 22.38 9.29
CA ALA A 149 35.21 22.26 7.85
C ALA A 149 33.91 22.89 7.34
N ILE A 150 32.77 22.63 8.02
CA ILE A 150 31.48 23.24 7.72
C ILE A 150 31.52 24.77 7.90
N ASP A 151 32.14 25.25 8.98
CA ASP A 151 32.33 26.69 9.22
C ASP A 151 33.11 27.37 8.08
N ARG A 152 34.20 26.73 7.60
CA ARG A 152 34.93 27.20 6.42
C ARG A 152 34.05 27.22 5.17
N LEU A 153 33.21 26.19 4.95
CA LEU A 153 32.29 26.13 3.83
C LEU A 153 31.27 27.29 3.87
N ILE A 154 30.66 27.54 5.02
CA ILE A 154 29.69 28.63 5.23
C ILE A 154 30.34 29.98 4.86
N LYS A 155 31.55 30.23 5.34
CA LYS A 155 32.33 31.48 5.07
C LYS A 155 32.74 31.59 3.60
N THR A 156 33.26 30.52 3.00
CA THR A 156 33.71 30.48 1.60
C THR A 156 32.56 30.69 0.62
N ARG A 157 31.42 30.08 0.91
CA ARG A 157 30.21 30.22 0.12
C ARG A 157 29.39 31.48 0.44
N ARG A 158 29.82 32.25 1.46
CA ARG A 158 29.18 33.50 1.93
C ARG A 158 27.70 33.28 2.23
N LEU A 159 27.40 32.19 2.93
CA LEU A 159 26.01 31.85 3.31
C LEU A 159 25.45 32.91 4.27
N PRO A 160 24.08 33.05 4.31
CA PRO A 160 23.41 34.00 5.18
C PRO A 160 23.78 33.85 6.66
N ALA A 161 23.74 34.97 7.40
CA ALA A 161 24.11 35.00 8.82
C ALA A 161 23.29 34.03 9.70
N VAL A 162 22.03 33.74 9.33
CA VAL A 162 21.20 32.78 10.05
C VAL A 162 21.78 31.37 10.00
N ILE A 163 22.39 30.95 8.91
CA ILE A 163 23.07 29.66 8.77
C ILE A 163 24.29 29.57 9.69
N GLN A 164 25.10 30.64 9.74
CA GLN A 164 26.21 30.72 10.68
C GLN A 164 25.74 30.65 12.14
N GLN A 165 24.64 31.34 12.49
CA GLN A 165 24.06 31.29 13.86
C GLN A 165 23.58 29.88 14.24
N ARG A 166 23.04 29.12 13.29
CA ARG A 166 22.64 27.70 13.52
C ARG A 166 23.88 26.84 13.77
N GLN A 167 24.93 27.01 12.97
CA GLN A 167 26.22 26.35 13.17
C GLN A 167 26.77 26.63 14.56
N ASP A 168 26.90 27.92 14.95
CA ASP A 168 27.45 28.34 16.24
C ASP A 168 26.67 27.77 17.42
N ARG A 169 25.32 27.78 17.33
CA ARG A 169 24.45 27.23 18.35
C ARG A 169 24.64 25.72 18.52
N VAL A 170 24.69 24.97 17.43
CA VAL A 170 24.86 23.53 17.48
C VAL A 170 26.24 23.14 17.99
N VAL A 171 27.28 23.81 17.56
CA VAL A 171 28.65 23.61 18.08
C VAL A 171 28.72 23.85 19.59
N ALA A 172 28.13 24.95 20.07
CA ALA A 172 28.07 25.24 21.50
C ALA A 172 27.32 24.18 22.30
N THR A 173 26.16 23.73 21.80
CA THR A 173 25.36 22.66 22.43
C THR A 173 26.13 21.35 22.46
N TYR A 174 26.79 20.98 21.37
CA TYR A 174 27.62 19.77 21.27
C TYR A 174 28.75 19.82 22.30
N GLN A 175 29.52 20.94 22.36
CA GLN A 175 30.62 21.11 23.30
C GLN A 175 30.17 21.01 24.76
N GLN A 176 29.03 21.64 25.11
CA GLN A 176 28.44 21.55 26.43
C GLN A 176 28.05 20.10 26.82
N ALA A 177 27.37 19.38 25.90
CA ALA A 177 26.98 18.01 26.12
C ALA A 177 28.17 17.07 26.24
N PHE A 178 29.17 17.23 25.38
CA PHE A 178 30.40 16.42 25.42
C PHE A 178 31.18 16.66 26.73
N GLN A 179 31.35 17.92 27.16
CA GLN A 179 32.00 18.25 28.41
C GLN A 179 31.28 17.63 29.61
N ALA A 180 29.94 17.62 29.63
CA ALA A 180 29.19 17.03 30.71
C ALA A 180 29.41 15.50 30.82
N VAL A 181 29.40 14.79 29.67
CA VAL A 181 29.70 13.35 29.61
C VAL A 181 31.14 13.06 29.98
N GLU A 182 32.11 13.84 29.43
CA GLU A 182 33.55 13.66 29.64
C GLU A 182 33.92 13.85 31.11
N GLN A 183 33.44 14.91 31.76
CA GLN A 183 33.69 15.17 33.19
C GLN A 183 33.21 14.03 34.08
N GLN A 184 32.00 13.51 33.84
CA GLN A 184 31.44 12.40 34.62
C GLN A 184 32.19 11.08 34.34
N LEU A 185 32.55 10.82 33.08
CA LEU A 185 33.30 9.63 32.70
C LEU A 185 34.72 9.67 33.28
N GLN A 186 35.33 10.85 33.29
CA GLN A 186 36.64 11.06 33.91
C GLN A 186 36.60 10.83 35.43
N ALA A 187 35.52 11.31 36.11
CA ALA A 187 35.33 11.06 37.52
C ALA A 187 35.18 9.53 37.80
N LEU A 188 34.43 8.81 36.97
CA LEU A 188 34.21 7.37 37.11
C LEU A 188 35.47 6.52 36.84
N THR A 189 36.37 7.01 35.97
CA THR A 189 37.62 6.32 35.60
C THR A 189 38.79 6.61 36.56
N ARG A 190 38.65 7.54 37.51
CA ARG A 190 39.58 7.75 38.59
C ARG A 190 39.40 6.68 39.68
N PRO A 191 40.48 6.34 40.44
CA PRO A 191 40.33 5.44 41.59
C PRO A 191 39.36 6.02 42.60
N VAL A 192 38.26 5.29 42.85
CA VAL A 192 37.21 5.66 43.80
C VAL A 192 37.33 4.78 45.04
N ALA A 193 37.07 5.37 46.23
CA ALA A 193 37.33 4.74 47.49
C ALA A 193 36.36 3.58 47.85
N ASP A 194 35.17 3.58 47.28
CA ASP A 194 34.12 2.58 47.60
C ASP A 194 33.16 2.37 46.41
N ASP A 195 32.53 1.22 46.40
CA ASP A 195 31.57 0.79 45.36
C ASP A 195 30.27 1.62 45.39
N THR A 196 29.85 2.14 46.52
CA THR A 196 28.64 2.99 46.67
C THR A 196 28.82 4.29 45.92
N THR A 197 29.97 4.95 46.07
CA THR A 197 30.29 6.19 45.34
C THR A 197 30.36 5.91 43.83
N LYS A 198 30.90 4.75 43.43
CA LYS A 198 30.99 4.35 42.05
C LYS A 198 29.63 4.12 41.45
N LEU A 199 28.70 3.49 42.15
CA LEU A 199 27.29 3.31 41.73
C LEU A 199 26.58 4.65 41.51
N ILE A 200 26.72 5.62 42.41
CA ILE A 200 26.16 6.98 42.27
C ILE A 200 26.69 7.66 40.99
N GLN A 201 28.00 7.54 40.75
CA GLN A 201 28.61 8.11 39.52
C GLN A 201 28.10 7.44 38.26
N ILE A 202 27.89 6.10 38.26
CA ILE A 202 27.32 5.37 37.14
C ILE A 202 25.90 5.86 36.85
N GLU A 203 25.04 5.97 37.87
CA GLU A 203 23.67 6.46 37.72
C GLU A 203 23.60 7.89 37.19
N ALA A 204 24.49 8.77 37.66
CA ALA A 204 24.57 10.15 37.17
C ALA A 204 24.95 10.19 35.68
N LEU A 205 25.97 9.40 35.26
CA LEU A 205 26.40 9.34 33.88
C LEU A 205 25.32 8.67 32.98
N GLN A 206 24.66 7.61 33.44
CA GLN A 206 23.55 7.00 32.74
C GLN A 206 22.41 8.01 32.51
N ALA A 207 22.00 8.75 33.57
CA ALA A 207 20.97 9.78 33.45
C ALA A 207 21.36 10.90 32.47
N THR A 208 22.66 11.23 32.37
CA THR A 208 23.16 12.22 31.42
C THR A 208 23.09 11.64 29.98
N LEU A 209 23.54 10.41 29.77
CA LEU A 209 23.46 9.74 28.48
C LEU A 209 22.01 9.53 28.02
N ASP A 210 21.11 9.26 28.95
CA ASP A 210 19.66 9.12 28.62
C ASP A 210 19.04 10.45 28.21
N ARG A 211 19.45 11.56 28.80
CA ARG A 211 19.02 12.92 28.40
C ARG A 211 19.43 13.26 26.98
N TYR A 212 20.57 12.78 26.54
CA TYR A 212 21.13 13.05 25.20
C TYR A 212 20.93 11.88 24.22
N ARG A 213 20.13 10.91 24.57
CA ARG A 213 19.81 9.80 23.67
C ARG A 213 18.79 10.28 22.64
N PHE A 214 19.19 10.31 21.37
CA PHE A 214 18.20 10.31 20.32
C PHE A 214 17.72 8.86 20.13
N GLN A 215 16.45 8.67 20.32
CA GLN A 215 15.76 7.50 19.84
C GLN A 215 14.66 8.02 18.94
N ARG A 216 14.63 7.53 17.69
CA ARG A 216 13.46 7.74 16.84
C ARG A 216 12.25 7.27 17.64
N SER A 217 11.24 8.10 17.73
CA SER A 217 10.00 7.73 18.38
C SER A 217 9.41 6.50 17.69
N PRO A 218 9.01 5.45 18.42
CA PRO A 218 8.35 4.32 17.77
C PRO A 218 7.07 4.81 17.08
N GLN A 219 6.73 4.17 15.96
CA GLN A 219 5.42 4.40 15.35
C GLN A 219 4.35 4.07 16.39
N PRO A 220 3.37 4.98 16.62
CA PRO A 220 2.33 4.73 17.60
C PRO A 220 1.58 3.43 17.26
N PHE A 221 1.51 2.54 18.22
CA PHE A 221 0.83 1.27 18.09
C PHE A 221 -0.16 1.09 19.22
N ASP A 222 -1.42 0.86 18.87
CA ASP A 222 -2.50 0.57 19.83
C ASP A 222 -3.06 -0.82 19.51
N PRO A 223 -2.92 -1.82 20.40
CA PRO A 223 -3.48 -3.16 20.20
C PRO A 223 -4.99 -3.18 20.01
N ASP A 224 -5.72 -2.17 20.48
CA ASP A 224 -7.16 -2.03 20.29
C ASP A 224 -7.52 -1.35 18.96
N GLN A 225 -6.52 -0.78 18.26
CA GLN A 225 -6.65 -0.07 16.99
C GLN A 225 -5.72 -0.64 15.91
N LEU A 226 -5.82 -1.95 15.65
CA LEU A 226 -4.97 -2.64 14.68
C LEU A 226 -5.07 -2.03 13.27
N PRO A 227 -3.98 -1.98 12.48
CA PRO A 227 -3.95 -1.34 11.16
C PRO A 227 -4.89 -2.01 10.14
N THR A 228 -5.01 -3.34 10.16
CA THR A 228 -6.01 -4.04 9.35
C THR A 228 -7.22 -4.39 10.21
N ARG A 229 -8.41 -4.03 9.74
CA ARG A 229 -9.68 -4.27 10.42
C ARG A 229 -10.76 -4.74 9.48
N SER A 230 -11.64 -5.64 9.98
CA SER A 230 -12.89 -5.99 9.31
C SER A 230 -14.04 -5.25 9.99
N LEU A 231 -14.77 -4.46 9.21
CA LEU A 231 -15.96 -3.78 9.69
C LEU A 231 -17.03 -4.81 10.03
N GLN A 232 -17.64 -4.66 11.20
CA GLN A 232 -18.70 -5.51 11.69
C GLN A 232 -20.07 -4.82 11.57
N PRO A 233 -21.18 -5.55 11.46
CA PRO A 233 -22.52 -4.97 11.53
C PRO A 233 -22.70 -4.15 12.79
N ALA A 234 -23.16 -2.89 12.67
CA ALA A 234 -23.47 -2.07 13.83
C ALA A 234 -24.85 -2.43 14.39
N PRO A 235 -24.98 -2.70 15.70
CA PRO A 235 -26.26 -3.12 16.30
C PRO A 235 -27.42 -2.14 16.05
N ASP A 236 -27.09 -0.84 16.01
CA ASP A 236 -28.10 0.24 15.84
C ASP A 236 -28.13 0.82 14.42
N ASN A 237 -27.56 0.10 13.43
CA ASN A 237 -27.54 0.56 12.04
C ASN A 237 -28.87 0.30 11.34
N ARG A 238 -29.95 0.83 11.91
CA ARG A 238 -31.30 0.74 11.36
C ARG A 238 -31.63 1.95 10.49
N PRO A 239 -32.52 1.80 9.49
CA PRO A 239 -33.02 2.91 8.71
C PRO A 239 -33.59 4.02 9.63
N ARG A 240 -33.06 5.23 9.48
CA ARG A 240 -33.50 6.41 10.26
C ARG A 240 -34.69 7.10 9.60
N LEU A 241 -34.81 6.98 8.28
CA LEU A 241 -35.92 7.48 7.50
C LEU A 241 -37.09 6.53 7.61
N THR A 242 -37.95 6.77 8.59
CA THR A 242 -39.23 6.06 8.81
C THR A 242 -40.37 7.00 8.56
N PRO A 243 -41.59 6.50 8.21
CA PRO A 243 -42.76 7.33 8.02
C PRO A 243 -43.01 8.27 9.20
N ASP A 244 -42.85 7.79 10.41
CA ASP A 244 -43.07 8.57 11.65
C ASP A 244 -42.00 9.65 11.90
N ALA A 245 -40.73 9.35 11.59
CA ALA A 245 -39.63 10.31 11.70
C ALA A 245 -39.77 11.43 10.67
N PHE A 246 -40.23 11.09 9.47
CA PHE A 246 -40.43 12.04 8.37
C PHE A 246 -41.57 13.02 8.66
N THR A 247 -42.67 12.54 9.24
CA THR A 247 -43.80 13.40 9.64
C THR A 247 -43.40 14.42 10.72
N ARG A 248 -42.44 14.06 11.58
CA ARG A 248 -41.92 14.96 12.65
C ARG A 248 -40.90 15.99 12.15
N ALA A 249 -40.15 15.69 11.08
CA ALA A 249 -39.11 16.57 10.56
C ALA A 249 -39.60 17.73 9.69
N GLY A 250 -40.86 17.73 9.25
CA GLY A 250 -41.46 18.79 8.45
C GLY A 250 -40.75 19.02 7.11
N LEU A 251 -41.38 18.64 6.03
CA LEU A 251 -40.89 18.94 4.67
C LEU A 251 -41.10 20.42 4.36
N TYR A 252 -40.04 21.21 4.26
CA TYR A 252 -40.09 22.55 3.76
C TYR A 252 -39.91 22.55 2.24
N ASN A 253 -40.99 22.86 1.53
CA ASN A 253 -40.94 23.32 0.14
C ASN A 253 -40.39 24.76 0.13
N HIS A 254 -39.16 24.93 -0.34
CA HIS A 254 -38.63 26.28 -0.61
C HIS A 254 -39.02 26.70 -2.03
N PRO A 255 -39.67 27.85 -2.21
CA PRO A 255 -39.88 28.41 -3.54
C PRO A 255 -38.54 28.92 -4.11
N TYR A 256 -38.13 28.40 -5.24
CA TYR A 256 -36.91 28.82 -5.94
C TYR A 256 -37.22 29.93 -6.96
N PRO A 257 -36.29 30.90 -7.17
CA PRO A 257 -36.47 31.95 -8.17
C PRO A 257 -36.36 31.38 -9.59
N ARG A 258 -37.19 31.84 -10.50
CA ARG A 258 -37.18 31.47 -11.91
C ARG A 258 -35.95 32.06 -12.60
N LEU A 259 -35.17 31.20 -13.28
CA LEU A 259 -34.09 31.57 -14.19
C LEU A 259 -34.38 31.10 -15.61
N ALA A 260 -33.83 31.79 -16.60
CA ALA A 260 -34.12 31.59 -18.00
C ALA A 260 -33.71 30.22 -18.56
N ALA A 261 -34.42 29.76 -19.58
CA ALA A 261 -34.27 28.49 -20.26
C ALA A 261 -32.85 28.23 -20.84
N LEU A 262 -32.37 26.99 -20.76
CA LEU A 262 -31.10 26.54 -21.32
C LEU A 262 -31.35 25.75 -22.62
N GLY A 263 -31.16 26.40 -23.78
CA GLY A 263 -31.20 25.76 -25.09
C GLY A 263 -32.61 25.33 -25.56
N ASP A 264 -32.68 24.27 -26.37
CA ASP A 264 -33.93 23.73 -26.94
C ASP A 264 -34.74 22.87 -25.95
N PHE A 265 -34.23 22.62 -24.74
CA PHE A 265 -34.90 21.90 -23.67
C PHE A 265 -35.58 22.90 -22.74
N THR A 266 -36.90 22.80 -22.57
CA THR A 266 -37.70 23.76 -21.81
C THR A 266 -38.23 23.12 -20.50
N PHE A 267 -38.59 24.00 -19.54
CA PHE A 267 -39.14 23.62 -18.24
C PHE A 267 -40.48 24.31 -17.98
N ASP A 268 -41.18 24.73 -19.01
CA ASP A 268 -42.38 25.52 -18.86
C ASP A 268 -43.46 24.76 -18.07
N ARG A 269 -43.51 23.45 -18.22
CA ARG A 269 -44.43 22.57 -17.50
C ARG A 269 -43.88 22.07 -16.14
N LEU A 270 -42.56 22.26 -15.87
CA LEU A 270 -41.89 21.84 -14.65
C LEU A 270 -40.93 22.92 -14.11
N PRO A 271 -41.47 24.11 -13.65
CA PRO A 271 -40.66 25.30 -13.36
C PRO A 271 -39.53 25.13 -12.34
N ASP A 272 -39.65 24.20 -11.37
CA ASP A 272 -38.63 23.96 -10.38
C ASP A 272 -37.39 23.25 -10.95
N ALA A 273 -37.51 22.63 -12.12
CA ALA A 273 -36.39 22.04 -12.84
C ALA A 273 -35.44 23.09 -13.44
N SER A 274 -35.85 24.35 -13.51
CA SER A 274 -35.01 25.47 -13.99
C SER A 274 -33.92 25.91 -13.00
N ASN A 275 -33.83 25.29 -11.80
CA ASN A 275 -32.81 25.61 -10.83
C ASN A 275 -31.42 25.21 -11.38
N PRO A 276 -30.47 26.15 -11.55
CA PRO A 276 -29.14 25.89 -12.13
C PRO A 276 -28.33 24.92 -11.31
N ALA A 277 -28.61 24.74 -10.02
CA ALA A 277 -27.93 23.75 -9.17
C ALA A 277 -28.14 22.32 -9.68
N TYR A 278 -29.24 22.03 -10.37
CA TYR A 278 -29.51 20.70 -10.94
C TYR A 278 -28.74 20.41 -12.24
N LEU A 279 -27.93 21.35 -12.72
CA LEU A 279 -27.01 21.21 -13.84
C LEU A 279 -25.55 21.47 -13.43
N ALA A 280 -25.29 21.86 -12.17
CA ALA A 280 -23.98 22.24 -11.67
C ALA A 280 -23.10 21.01 -11.36
N GLU A 281 -21.79 21.24 -11.29
CA GLU A 281 -20.79 20.26 -10.82
C GLU A 281 -20.66 20.31 -9.29
N SER A 282 -20.13 19.24 -8.71
CA SER A 282 -19.72 19.13 -7.30
C SER A 282 -18.54 18.15 -7.18
N ASP A 283 -17.99 17.93 -5.98
CA ASP A 283 -16.87 17.01 -5.78
C ASP A 283 -17.20 15.57 -6.27
N GLU A 284 -18.44 15.12 -6.10
CA GLU A 284 -18.91 13.81 -6.56
C GLU A 284 -19.51 13.82 -7.99
N ILE A 285 -19.95 14.96 -8.50
CA ILE A 285 -20.53 15.11 -9.83
C ILE A 285 -19.58 15.95 -10.69
N VAL A 286 -18.62 15.30 -11.31
CA VAL A 286 -17.68 15.96 -12.21
C VAL A 286 -18.08 15.73 -13.67
N LEU A 287 -18.02 16.79 -14.48
CA LEU A 287 -18.34 16.72 -15.91
C LEU A 287 -17.05 16.72 -16.75
N THR A 288 -16.25 15.66 -16.58
CA THR A 288 -15.02 15.46 -17.35
C THR A 288 -15.30 15.24 -18.83
N GLN A 289 -14.26 15.28 -19.66
CA GLN A 289 -14.41 14.95 -21.08
C GLN A 289 -14.92 13.52 -21.26
N ALA A 290 -14.47 12.56 -20.46
CA ALA A 290 -14.94 11.18 -20.52
C ALA A 290 -16.44 11.05 -20.22
N ILE A 291 -16.96 11.80 -19.22
CA ILE A 291 -18.40 11.87 -18.93
C ILE A 291 -19.17 12.45 -20.11
N ARG A 292 -18.66 13.54 -20.73
CA ARG A 292 -19.31 14.18 -21.90
C ARG A 292 -19.32 13.26 -23.12
N ASP A 293 -18.20 12.55 -23.36
CA ASP A 293 -18.08 11.60 -24.47
C ASP A 293 -19.02 10.42 -24.27
N GLN A 294 -19.13 9.91 -23.03
CA GLN A 294 -20.07 8.82 -22.72
C GLN A 294 -21.53 9.29 -22.88
N ALA A 295 -21.88 10.48 -22.43
CA ALA A 295 -23.21 11.05 -22.63
C ALA A 295 -23.55 11.21 -24.12
N ALA A 296 -22.58 11.65 -24.93
CA ALA A 296 -22.73 11.76 -26.38
C ALA A 296 -22.87 10.38 -27.04
N ALA A 297 -22.07 9.38 -26.62
CA ALA A 297 -22.20 8.01 -27.10
C ALA A 297 -23.57 7.38 -26.80
N LEU A 298 -24.26 7.87 -25.75
CA LEU A 298 -25.63 7.51 -25.39
C LEU A 298 -26.66 8.46 -26.00
N ASN A 299 -26.28 9.22 -27.03
CA ASN A 299 -27.14 10.17 -27.78
C ASN A 299 -27.83 11.24 -26.89
N HIS A 300 -27.31 11.51 -25.70
CA HIS A 300 -27.93 12.37 -24.69
C HIS A 300 -29.38 11.95 -24.35
N ASP A 301 -29.67 10.66 -24.50
CA ASP A 301 -30.99 10.05 -24.34
C ASP A 301 -31.13 9.51 -22.91
N PRO A 302 -32.07 9.98 -22.10
CA PRO A 302 -32.24 9.56 -20.70
C PRO A 302 -32.59 8.07 -20.57
N VAL A 303 -33.23 7.45 -21.54
CA VAL A 303 -33.53 6.00 -21.56
C VAL A 303 -32.24 5.20 -21.73
N GLN A 304 -31.41 5.59 -22.70
CA GLN A 304 -30.13 4.94 -22.95
C GLN A 304 -29.14 5.16 -21.79
N ILE A 305 -29.12 6.33 -21.17
CA ILE A 305 -28.30 6.63 -19.98
C ILE A 305 -28.71 5.69 -18.83
N TYR A 306 -30.02 5.63 -18.51
CA TYR A 306 -30.52 4.75 -17.45
C TYR A 306 -30.18 3.30 -17.70
N GLN A 307 -30.49 2.79 -18.89
CA GLN A 307 -30.23 1.42 -19.29
C GLN A 307 -28.76 1.06 -19.25
N TRP A 308 -27.90 1.95 -19.76
CA TRP A 308 -26.46 1.73 -19.79
C TRP A 308 -25.88 1.65 -18.38
N VAL A 309 -26.18 2.62 -17.50
CA VAL A 309 -25.68 2.61 -16.12
C VAL A 309 -26.15 1.33 -15.38
N ARG A 310 -27.44 0.99 -15.53
CA ARG A 310 -28.01 -0.20 -14.89
C ARG A 310 -27.33 -1.49 -15.37
N ASN A 311 -27.04 -1.62 -16.64
CA ASN A 311 -26.53 -2.86 -17.22
C ASN A 311 -25.02 -3.01 -17.15
N THR A 312 -24.26 -1.91 -16.94
CA THR A 312 -22.79 -1.94 -17.03
C THR A 312 -22.05 -1.57 -15.74
N VAL A 313 -22.72 -0.96 -14.76
CA VAL A 313 -22.07 -0.53 -13.50
C VAL A 313 -22.51 -1.45 -12.37
N GLU A 314 -21.58 -2.16 -11.76
CA GLU A 314 -21.86 -3.06 -10.63
C GLU A 314 -22.15 -2.28 -9.34
N TRP A 315 -23.07 -2.79 -8.53
CA TRP A 315 -23.34 -2.23 -7.21
C TRP A 315 -22.41 -2.82 -6.14
N LEU A 316 -21.89 -1.91 -5.30
CA LEU A 316 -21.10 -2.24 -4.11
C LEU A 316 -21.97 -1.99 -2.86
N PRO A 317 -22.10 -2.98 -1.95
CA PRO A 317 -22.93 -2.85 -0.74
C PRO A 317 -22.22 -2.04 0.35
N THR A 318 -21.95 -0.75 0.08
CA THR A 318 -21.40 0.20 1.04
C THR A 318 -22.24 1.46 1.13
N TRP A 319 -22.04 2.23 2.20
CA TRP A 319 -22.75 3.47 2.49
C TRP A 319 -21.82 4.67 2.53
N GLY A 320 -22.28 5.79 1.99
CA GLY A 320 -21.50 7.01 1.83
C GLY A 320 -20.71 7.06 0.52
N ALA A 321 -20.72 8.19 -0.16
CA ALA A 321 -19.98 8.36 -1.42
C ALA A 321 -18.48 8.15 -1.19
N ILE A 322 -17.89 7.25 -1.98
CA ILE A 322 -16.47 6.89 -1.94
C ILE A 322 -15.71 7.37 -3.18
N GLN A 323 -16.40 7.70 -4.25
CA GLN A 323 -15.80 8.10 -5.53
C GLN A 323 -16.69 9.07 -6.30
N ASN A 324 -16.09 9.79 -7.24
CA ASN A 324 -16.82 10.68 -8.11
C ASN A 324 -17.36 9.96 -9.37
N ALA A 325 -18.11 10.68 -10.17
CA ALA A 325 -18.72 10.16 -11.40
C ALA A 325 -17.68 9.65 -12.42
N ASP A 326 -16.53 10.31 -12.56
CA ASP A 326 -15.47 9.90 -13.49
C ASP A 326 -14.81 8.58 -13.06
N LEU A 327 -14.54 8.44 -11.78
CA LEU A 327 -14.01 7.19 -11.22
C LEU A 327 -15.04 6.05 -11.31
N THR A 328 -16.34 6.35 -11.08
CA THR A 328 -17.42 5.36 -11.25
C THR A 328 -17.58 4.94 -12.71
N LEU A 329 -17.44 5.89 -13.66
CA LEU A 329 -17.44 5.59 -15.09
C LEU A 329 -16.29 4.64 -15.47
N SER A 330 -15.08 4.90 -14.96
CA SER A 330 -13.90 4.14 -15.34
C SER A 330 -13.80 2.77 -14.65
N SER A 331 -14.21 2.68 -13.37
CA SER A 331 -14.18 1.44 -12.59
C SER A 331 -15.34 0.50 -12.89
N ARG A 332 -16.46 1.03 -13.42
CA ARG A 332 -17.72 0.30 -13.64
C ARG A 332 -18.29 -0.33 -12.37
N ARG A 333 -17.98 0.24 -11.22
CA ARG A 333 -18.42 -0.22 -9.90
C ARG A 333 -18.67 0.98 -9.00
N GLY A 334 -19.65 0.89 -8.12
CA GLY A 334 -19.94 1.95 -7.15
C GLY A 334 -21.08 1.56 -6.22
N ASN A 335 -21.19 2.27 -5.09
CA ASN A 335 -22.35 2.13 -4.23
C ASN A 335 -23.56 2.94 -4.74
N ALA A 336 -24.65 2.99 -3.99
CA ALA A 336 -25.85 3.70 -4.42
C ALA A 336 -25.61 5.17 -4.72
N MET A 337 -24.77 5.86 -3.90
CA MET A 337 -24.43 7.27 -4.09
C MET A 337 -23.55 7.47 -5.32
N ASP A 338 -22.52 6.64 -5.49
CA ASP A 338 -21.58 6.74 -6.62
C ASP A 338 -22.30 6.49 -7.96
N ILE A 339 -23.18 5.48 -8.01
CA ILE A 339 -23.99 5.17 -9.21
C ILE A 339 -24.98 6.31 -9.50
N ALA A 340 -25.60 6.88 -8.47
CA ALA A 340 -26.46 8.05 -8.62
C ALA A 340 -25.66 9.26 -9.12
N SER A 341 -24.44 9.50 -8.60
CA SER A 341 -23.53 10.57 -9.05
C SER A 341 -23.16 10.44 -10.53
N LEU A 342 -22.79 9.22 -10.98
CA LEU A 342 -22.53 8.95 -12.39
C LEU A 342 -23.77 9.21 -13.26
N THR A 343 -24.94 8.74 -12.82
CA THR A 343 -26.20 8.92 -13.56
C THR A 343 -26.53 10.40 -13.68
N ILE A 344 -26.44 11.15 -12.58
CA ILE A 344 -26.66 12.61 -12.55
C ILE A 344 -25.63 13.32 -13.45
N ALA A 345 -24.36 12.94 -13.42
CA ALA A 345 -23.32 13.54 -14.27
C ALA A 345 -23.63 13.33 -15.76
N LEU A 346 -24.03 12.13 -16.18
CA LEU A 346 -24.40 11.84 -17.57
C LEU A 346 -25.66 12.62 -18.00
N LEU A 347 -26.67 12.74 -17.12
CA LEU A 347 -27.87 13.52 -17.37
C LEU A 347 -27.54 15.03 -17.46
N ARG A 348 -26.75 15.57 -16.54
CA ARG A 348 -26.33 16.99 -16.55
C ARG A 348 -25.45 17.29 -17.75
N ALA A 349 -24.55 16.41 -18.17
CA ALA A 349 -23.77 16.53 -19.41
C ALA A 349 -24.69 16.55 -20.65
N SER A 350 -25.88 15.95 -20.57
CA SER A 350 -26.93 15.95 -21.56
C SER A 350 -27.91 17.12 -21.39
N ARG A 351 -27.62 18.07 -20.50
CA ARG A 351 -28.45 19.24 -20.13
C ARG A 351 -29.82 18.86 -19.53
N ILE A 352 -29.94 17.67 -18.96
CA ILE A 352 -31.12 17.18 -18.26
C ILE A 352 -30.93 17.47 -16.77
N PRO A 353 -31.74 18.33 -16.14
CA PRO A 353 -31.66 18.57 -14.70
C PRO A 353 -31.90 17.31 -13.91
N ALA A 354 -31.03 17.03 -12.97
CA ALA A 354 -31.12 15.84 -12.16
C ALA A 354 -30.66 16.11 -10.73
N ARG A 355 -31.22 15.33 -9.77
CA ARG A 355 -30.97 15.49 -8.34
C ARG A 355 -31.03 14.13 -7.63
N TYR A 356 -30.43 14.05 -6.46
CA TYR A 356 -30.52 12.87 -5.61
C TYR A 356 -31.83 12.84 -4.83
N VAL A 357 -32.28 11.63 -4.55
CA VAL A 357 -33.33 11.34 -3.56
C VAL A 357 -32.80 10.32 -2.57
N HIS A 358 -32.85 10.64 -1.29
CA HIS A 358 -32.52 9.71 -0.21
C HIS A 358 -33.82 9.20 0.41
N GLY A 359 -33.95 7.89 0.54
CA GLY A 359 -35.16 7.28 1.08
C GLY A 359 -34.92 5.86 1.62
N THR A 360 -36.03 5.23 2.01
CA THR A 360 -36.03 3.84 2.49
C THR A 360 -36.83 2.98 1.53
N ILE A 361 -36.26 1.82 1.17
CA ILE A 361 -36.91 0.83 0.28
C ILE A 361 -37.03 -0.55 0.94
N ASP A 362 -38.04 -1.32 0.50
CA ASP A 362 -38.20 -2.74 0.84
C ASP A 362 -37.80 -3.59 -0.37
N VAL A 363 -36.81 -4.46 -0.20
CA VAL A 363 -36.34 -5.42 -1.22
C VAL A 363 -36.72 -6.83 -0.78
N PRO A 364 -37.36 -7.66 -1.66
CA PRO A 364 -37.63 -9.05 -1.36
C PRO A 364 -36.33 -9.81 -0.98
N ALA A 365 -36.42 -10.73 0.00
CA ALA A 365 -35.24 -11.39 0.56
C ALA A 365 -34.40 -12.11 -0.50
N GLU A 366 -35.01 -12.87 -1.44
CA GLU A 366 -34.25 -13.56 -2.49
C GLU A 366 -33.59 -12.61 -3.48
N ALA A 367 -34.29 -11.52 -3.84
CA ALA A 367 -33.73 -10.50 -4.71
C ALA A 367 -32.56 -9.77 -4.02
N PHE A 368 -32.63 -9.58 -2.69
CA PHE A 368 -31.55 -8.96 -1.92
C PHE A 368 -30.32 -9.88 -1.82
N LYS A 369 -30.48 -11.17 -1.56
CA LYS A 369 -29.37 -12.13 -1.56
C LYS A 369 -28.59 -12.08 -2.87
N ASN A 370 -29.32 -12.12 -3.98
CA ASN A 370 -28.72 -12.04 -5.31
C ASN A 370 -28.01 -10.69 -5.52
N TRP A 371 -28.68 -9.57 -5.21
CA TRP A 371 -28.13 -8.23 -5.42
C TRP A 371 -26.89 -7.97 -4.56
N ALA A 372 -26.86 -8.45 -3.30
CA ALA A 372 -25.77 -8.24 -2.37
C ALA A 372 -24.49 -9.03 -2.71
N GLY A 373 -24.61 -10.14 -3.46
CA GLY A 373 -23.42 -10.94 -3.78
C GLY A 373 -23.73 -12.40 -4.18
N GLY A 374 -25.00 -12.86 -4.16
CA GLY A 374 -25.35 -14.26 -4.41
C GLY A 374 -25.22 -15.11 -3.15
N PHE A 375 -25.54 -14.54 -2.00
CA PHE A 375 -25.48 -15.23 -0.72
C PHE A 375 -26.47 -16.39 -0.61
N ASP A 376 -26.06 -17.46 0.07
CA ASP A 376 -26.95 -18.57 0.44
C ASP A 376 -27.86 -18.17 1.60
N SER A 377 -27.33 -17.41 2.55
CA SER A 377 -27.99 -16.94 3.75
C SER A 377 -28.45 -15.49 3.64
N ILE A 378 -29.73 -15.22 3.91
CA ILE A 378 -30.26 -13.85 3.97
C ILE A 378 -29.65 -13.04 5.13
N ASN A 379 -29.29 -13.70 6.23
CA ASN A 379 -28.61 -13.07 7.35
C ASN A 379 -27.19 -12.65 6.95
N ALA A 380 -26.44 -13.54 6.27
CA ALA A 380 -25.11 -13.22 5.77
C ALA A 380 -25.12 -12.03 4.80
N ALA A 381 -26.09 -11.99 3.88
CA ALA A 381 -26.27 -10.87 2.96
C ALA A 381 -26.57 -9.55 3.71
N ALA A 382 -27.44 -9.62 4.74
CA ALA A 382 -27.77 -8.46 5.55
C ALA A 382 -26.60 -8.00 6.41
N ASP A 383 -25.84 -8.91 7.02
CA ASP A 383 -24.65 -8.62 7.82
C ASP A 383 -23.55 -8.00 6.95
N TYR A 384 -23.34 -8.50 5.74
CA TYR A 384 -22.37 -7.95 4.79
C TYR A 384 -22.71 -6.50 4.40
N ALA A 385 -23.96 -6.24 4.04
CA ALA A 385 -24.41 -4.89 3.70
C ALA A 385 -24.38 -3.94 4.92
N SER A 386 -24.76 -4.43 6.10
CA SER A 386 -24.69 -3.67 7.35
C SER A 386 -23.25 -3.38 7.75
N ALA A 387 -22.32 -4.33 7.59
CA ALA A 387 -20.90 -4.14 7.79
C ALA A 387 -20.34 -3.08 6.82
N GLY A 388 -20.84 -3.03 5.57
CA GLY A 388 -20.56 -1.96 4.61
C GLY A 388 -21.12 -0.59 5.01
N GLY A 389 -21.89 -0.50 6.09
CA GLY A 389 -22.43 0.75 6.64
C GLY A 389 -23.87 1.07 6.24
N ILE A 390 -24.49 0.26 5.36
CA ILE A 390 -25.87 0.52 4.92
C ILE A 390 -26.83 0.38 6.11
N PRO A 391 -27.63 1.43 6.41
CA PRO A 391 -28.68 1.31 7.41
C PRO A 391 -29.74 0.30 6.96
N ILE A 392 -29.89 -0.82 7.70
CA ILE A 392 -30.64 -1.98 7.25
C ILE A 392 -31.40 -2.63 8.41
N THR A 393 -32.55 -3.21 8.12
CA THR A 393 -33.29 -4.08 9.04
C THR A 393 -34.06 -5.17 8.29
N THR A 394 -34.29 -6.29 8.95
CA THR A 394 -35.07 -7.41 8.43
C THR A 394 -36.56 -7.23 8.68
N VAL A 395 -37.38 -7.60 7.72
CA VAL A 395 -38.87 -7.64 7.86
C VAL A 395 -39.31 -9.09 7.87
N VAL A 396 -39.84 -9.52 9.01
CA VAL A 396 -40.30 -10.90 9.23
C VAL A 396 -41.78 -11.03 8.95
N SER A 397 -42.18 -12.10 8.22
CA SER A 397 -43.56 -12.47 7.96
C SER A 397 -43.67 -13.99 8.01
N GLY A 398 -44.61 -14.51 8.79
CA GLY A 398 -44.77 -15.94 8.95
C GLY A 398 -43.56 -16.67 9.55
N GLY A 399 -42.80 -16.00 10.42
CA GLY A 399 -41.60 -16.56 11.06
C GLY A 399 -40.35 -16.62 10.18
N LYS A 400 -40.43 -16.10 8.93
CA LYS A 400 -39.29 -16.02 8.00
C LYS A 400 -39.00 -14.56 7.60
N ILE A 401 -37.75 -14.24 7.33
CA ILE A 401 -37.38 -12.95 6.76
C ILE A 401 -37.90 -12.91 5.32
N SER A 402 -38.88 -12.04 5.07
CA SER A 402 -39.52 -11.90 3.78
C SER A 402 -38.95 -10.78 2.92
N LYS A 403 -38.39 -9.77 3.57
CA LYS A 403 -37.82 -8.59 2.93
C LYS A 403 -36.67 -8.00 3.76
N ILE A 404 -35.85 -7.27 3.09
CA ILE A 404 -34.84 -6.38 3.70
C ILE A 404 -35.33 -4.94 3.50
N ARG A 405 -35.38 -4.19 4.57
CA ARG A 405 -35.63 -2.73 4.55
C ARG A 405 -34.31 -2.01 4.75
N LEU A 406 -33.96 -1.13 3.82
CA LEU A 406 -32.69 -0.39 3.84
C LEU A 406 -32.86 1.05 3.37
N GLU A 407 -31.95 1.92 3.84
CA GLU A 407 -31.76 3.25 3.24
C GLU A 407 -31.07 3.11 1.90
N HIS A 408 -31.49 3.93 0.95
CA HIS A 408 -31.01 3.91 -0.42
C HIS A 408 -31.03 5.30 -1.03
N VAL A 409 -30.18 5.52 -2.04
CA VAL A 409 -30.13 6.76 -2.81
C VAL A 409 -30.39 6.44 -4.28
N TRP A 410 -31.30 7.21 -4.88
CA TRP A 410 -31.63 7.13 -6.31
C TRP A 410 -31.69 8.52 -6.93
N VAL A 411 -32.01 8.60 -8.20
CA VAL A 411 -32.00 9.84 -8.98
C VAL A 411 -33.43 10.27 -9.31
N GLU A 412 -33.72 11.56 -9.28
CA GLU A 412 -34.84 12.22 -9.99
C GLU A 412 -34.29 13.03 -11.16
N ALA A 413 -34.84 12.80 -12.36
CA ALA A 413 -34.50 13.54 -13.57
C ALA A 413 -35.73 14.29 -14.11
N ALA A 414 -35.52 15.50 -14.58
CA ALA A 414 -36.57 16.30 -15.26
C ALA A 414 -36.73 15.76 -16.68
N ILE A 415 -37.87 15.12 -16.99
CA ILE A 415 -38.09 14.39 -18.22
C ILE A 415 -39.38 14.86 -18.90
N ASP A 416 -39.38 14.85 -20.23
CA ASP A 416 -40.61 14.92 -21.07
C ASP A 416 -41.24 13.50 -21.02
N TYR A 417 -42.05 13.30 -19.99
CA TYR A 417 -42.53 11.96 -19.64
C TYR A 417 -43.88 11.61 -20.28
N TYR A 418 -44.79 12.62 -20.43
CA TYR A 418 -46.10 12.40 -20.98
C TYR A 418 -46.22 12.99 -22.39
N PRO A 419 -46.55 12.18 -23.41
CA PRO A 419 -46.86 10.73 -23.35
C PRO A 419 -45.65 9.85 -23.64
N SER A 420 -44.48 10.43 -23.96
CA SER A 420 -43.34 9.69 -24.55
C SER A 420 -42.54 8.85 -23.60
N ARG A 421 -42.69 9.02 -22.29
CA ARG A 421 -41.93 8.34 -21.23
C ARG A 421 -40.42 8.43 -21.45
N GLY A 422 -39.95 9.60 -21.87
CA GLY A 422 -38.53 9.87 -22.10
C GLY A 422 -38.00 9.48 -23.48
N ALA A 423 -38.78 8.81 -24.33
CA ALA A 423 -38.39 8.49 -25.72
C ALA A 423 -38.24 9.73 -26.61
N LYS A 424 -38.90 10.84 -26.25
CA LYS A 424 -38.67 12.19 -26.79
C LYS A 424 -38.45 13.10 -25.59
N ASN A 425 -37.34 13.82 -25.55
CA ASN A 425 -36.98 14.61 -24.40
C ASN A 425 -36.74 16.08 -24.83
N ARG A 426 -37.81 16.88 -24.86
CA ARG A 426 -37.75 18.30 -25.27
C ARG A 426 -38.29 19.26 -24.25
N ASP A 427 -39.46 18.99 -23.65
CA ASP A 427 -40.15 19.84 -22.71
C ASP A 427 -40.51 19.04 -21.44
N ALA A 428 -39.70 19.21 -20.41
CA ALA A 428 -39.84 18.45 -19.17
C ALA A 428 -41.17 18.76 -18.47
N ASP A 429 -41.93 17.70 -18.16
CA ASP A 429 -43.21 17.77 -17.47
C ASP A 429 -43.22 17.01 -16.13
N SER A 430 -42.24 16.20 -15.87
CA SER A 430 -42.21 15.33 -14.68
C SER A 430 -40.81 15.10 -14.13
N TRP A 431 -40.73 15.08 -12.80
CA TRP A 431 -39.57 14.44 -12.11
C TRP A 431 -39.74 12.95 -12.08
N VAL A 432 -38.93 12.24 -12.84
CA VAL A 432 -38.96 10.78 -12.98
C VAL A 432 -37.90 10.16 -12.09
N GLN A 433 -38.34 9.21 -11.25
CA GLN A 433 -37.43 8.47 -10.34
C GLN A 433 -36.74 7.35 -11.10
N LEU A 434 -35.40 7.28 -10.99
CA LEU A 434 -34.53 6.35 -11.68
C LEU A 434 -33.59 5.70 -10.65
N ASP A 435 -33.63 4.37 -10.54
CA ASP A 435 -32.68 3.58 -9.73
C ASP A 435 -31.90 2.62 -10.60
N PRO A 436 -30.80 3.04 -11.22
CA PRO A 436 -29.90 2.13 -11.93
C PRO A 436 -29.01 1.30 -11.00
N GLY A 437 -29.01 1.55 -9.69
CA GLY A 437 -28.27 0.83 -8.67
C GLY A 437 -28.78 -0.59 -8.44
N PHE A 438 -30.11 -0.79 -8.51
CA PHE A 438 -30.70 -2.12 -8.33
C PHE A 438 -30.60 -2.97 -9.59
N LYS A 439 -30.04 -4.17 -9.45
CA LYS A 439 -29.93 -5.18 -10.52
C LYS A 439 -29.84 -6.59 -9.98
N GLN A 440 -29.99 -7.55 -10.86
CA GLN A 440 -29.83 -8.97 -10.56
C GLN A 440 -28.69 -9.54 -11.39
N TYR A 441 -28.06 -10.59 -10.90
CA TYR A 441 -26.88 -11.20 -11.49
C TYR A 441 -27.10 -12.70 -11.75
N ASP A 442 -26.53 -13.18 -12.85
CA ASP A 442 -26.24 -14.59 -13.08
C ASP A 442 -24.87 -14.89 -12.49
N TYR A 443 -24.79 -15.88 -11.60
CA TYR A 443 -23.55 -16.30 -10.97
C TYR A 443 -22.95 -17.50 -11.70
N LEU A 444 -21.71 -17.36 -12.12
CA LEU A 444 -20.93 -18.39 -12.80
C LEU A 444 -20.07 -19.11 -11.76
N PRO A 445 -20.18 -20.45 -11.60
CA PRO A 445 -19.43 -21.18 -10.59
C PRO A 445 -17.91 -21.30 -10.90
N GLY A 446 -17.50 -21.04 -12.14
CA GLY A 446 -16.13 -21.31 -12.58
C GLY A 446 -15.83 -22.80 -12.74
N LEU A 447 -14.56 -23.13 -12.97
CA LEU A 447 -14.09 -24.51 -13.05
C LEU A 447 -13.87 -25.08 -11.64
N ASP A 448 -14.19 -26.35 -11.47
CA ASP A 448 -13.77 -27.09 -10.27
C ASP A 448 -12.27 -27.43 -10.36
N ALA A 449 -11.47 -26.51 -9.92
CA ALA A 449 -10.02 -26.61 -10.04
C ALA A 449 -9.43 -27.73 -9.16
N VAL A 450 -10.06 -28.09 -8.05
CA VAL A 450 -9.67 -29.23 -7.21
C VAL A 450 -9.88 -30.54 -7.98
N GLN A 451 -11.05 -30.73 -8.56
CA GLN A 451 -11.34 -31.93 -9.36
C GLN A 451 -10.41 -32.00 -10.58
N ILE A 452 -10.18 -30.89 -11.27
CA ILE A 452 -9.32 -30.84 -12.48
C ILE A 452 -7.87 -31.11 -12.14
N SER A 453 -7.36 -30.55 -11.04
CA SER A 453 -5.96 -30.75 -10.62
C SER A 453 -5.65 -32.19 -10.20
N GLY A 454 -6.69 -32.96 -9.81
CA GLY A 454 -6.51 -34.30 -9.24
C GLY A 454 -5.78 -34.32 -7.89
N ILE A 455 -5.67 -33.15 -7.25
CA ILE A 455 -5.06 -33.03 -5.91
C ILE A 455 -6.11 -33.44 -4.88
N ASP A 456 -5.76 -34.42 -4.04
CA ASP A 456 -6.54 -34.69 -2.83
C ASP A 456 -6.14 -33.69 -1.74
N PRO A 457 -7.03 -32.77 -1.38
CA PRO A 457 -6.71 -31.74 -0.40
C PRO A 457 -6.39 -32.30 0.99
N GLN A 458 -7.06 -33.40 1.39
CA GLN A 458 -6.83 -34.02 2.70
C GLN A 458 -5.47 -34.69 2.76
N GLN A 459 -5.07 -35.32 1.66
CA GLN A 459 -3.76 -35.93 1.57
C GLN A 459 -2.67 -34.87 1.57
N LEU A 460 -2.82 -33.80 0.79
CA LEU A 460 -1.88 -32.68 0.74
C LEU A 460 -1.67 -32.04 2.12
N ALA A 461 -2.78 -31.76 2.84
CA ALA A 461 -2.69 -31.22 4.20
C ALA A 461 -2.01 -32.21 5.17
N THR A 462 -2.27 -33.51 5.01
CA THR A 462 -1.67 -34.56 5.82
C THR A 462 -0.16 -34.66 5.54
N ASP A 463 0.24 -34.68 4.29
CA ASP A 463 1.65 -34.76 3.86
C ASP A 463 2.44 -33.54 4.34
N PHE A 464 1.89 -32.36 4.18
CA PHE A 464 2.52 -31.14 4.67
C PHE A 464 2.63 -31.14 6.20
N THR A 465 1.56 -31.48 6.91
CA THR A 465 1.56 -31.54 8.39
C THR A 465 2.57 -32.56 8.92
N ASN A 466 2.70 -33.72 8.25
CA ASN A 466 3.65 -34.76 8.65
C ASN A 466 5.09 -34.43 8.28
N SER A 467 5.35 -33.49 7.39
CA SER A 467 6.71 -33.07 7.01
C SER A 467 7.42 -32.30 8.12
N GLY A 468 6.67 -31.64 9.02
CA GLY A 468 7.21 -30.84 10.12
C GLY A 468 6.90 -31.40 11.50
N THR A 469 7.25 -30.65 12.51
CA THR A 469 6.95 -30.95 13.91
C THR A 469 5.99 -29.91 14.48
N ILE A 470 4.91 -30.38 15.12
CA ILE A 470 3.93 -29.57 15.83
C ILE A 470 4.01 -29.93 17.31
N ASN A 471 4.27 -28.94 18.17
CA ASN A 471 4.23 -29.10 19.63
C ASN A 471 3.12 -28.23 20.21
N GLU A 472 1.94 -28.81 20.32
CA GLU A 472 0.76 -28.12 20.84
C GLU A 472 0.92 -27.66 22.30
N ALA A 473 1.62 -28.47 23.11
CA ALA A 473 1.81 -28.18 24.53
C ALA A 473 2.66 -26.94 24.78
N GLU A 474 3.66 -26.70 23.93
CA GLU A 474 4.56 -25.56 24.00
C GLU A 474 4.24 -24.46 23.01
N GLY A 475 3.25 -24.65 22.14
CA GLY A 475 2.75 -23.61 21.24
C GLY A 475 3.64 -23.28 20.04
N TRP A 476 4.37 -24.27 19.46
CA TRP A 476 5.23 -23.99 18.31
C TRP A 476 5.20 -25.06 17.22
N VAL A 477 5.62 -24.64 16.03
CA VAL A 477 5.83 -25.52 14.87
C VAL A 477 7.21 -25.28 14.26
N THR A 478 7.78 -26.29 13.53
CA THR A 478 9.06 -26.17 12.83
C THR A 478 9.26 -27.25 11.78
N GLY A 479 10.16 -27.01 10.83
CA GLY A 479 10.71 -28.01 9.91
C GLY A 479 9.78 -28.49 8.80
N PHE A 480 8.78 -27.68 8.39
CA PHE A 480 7.91 -28.02 7.26
C PHE A 480 8.64 -27.94 5.92
N ASP A 481 8.31 -28.88 5.01
CA ASP A 481 8.86 -28.94 3.68
C ASP A 481 8.02 -28.13 2.69
N PRO A 482 8.49 -26.96 2.21
CA PRO A 482 7.76 -26.13 1.26
C PRO A 482 7.63 -26.76 -0.13
N GLN A 483 8.48 -27.76 -0.47
CA GLN A 483 8.45 -28.40 -1.79
C GLN A 483 7.16 -29.21 -2.02
N ILE A 484 6.52 -29.68 -0.97
CA ILE A 484 5.21 -30.35 -1.05
C ILE A 484 4.17 -29.40 -1.66
N LEU A 485 4.14 -28.16 -1.20
CA LEU A 485 3.19 -27.16 -1.66
C LEU A 485 3.53 -26.67 -3.06
N GLN A 486 4.81 -26.43 -3.33
CA GLN A 486 5.28 -26.02 -4.65
C GLN A 486 4.95 -27.08 -5.71
N SER A 487 5.13 -28.34 -5.39
CA SER A 487 4.79 -29.44 -6.28
C SER A 487 3.30 -29.52 -6.56
N ALA A 488 2.46 -29.36 -5.52
CA ALA A 488 0.99 -29.31 -5.68
C ALA A 488 0.55 -28.11 -6.53
N GLN A 489 1.15 -26.92 -6.33
CA GLN A 489 0.88 -25.74 -7.12
C GLN A 489 1.20 -25.97 -8.61
N ASN A 490 2.39 -26.49 -8.91
CA ASN A 490 2.82 -26.78 -10.28
C ASN A 490 1.88 -27.82 -10.93
N GLN A 491 1.48 -28.85 -10.18
CA GLN A 491 0.52 -29.85 -10.66
C GLN A 491 -0.84 -29.20 -10.98
N ALA A 492 -1.38 -28.37 -10.07
CA ALA A 492 -2.66 -27.71 -10.28
C ALA A 492 -2.62 -26.78 -11.49
N GLN A 493 -1.54 -26.01 -11.65
CA GLN A 493 -1.34 -25.14 -12.77
C GLN A 493 -1.33 -25.90 -14.09
N THR A 494 -0.48 -26.93 -14.22
CA THR A 494 -0.38 -27.74 -15.44
C THR A 494 -1.72 -28.39 -15.78
N ALA A 495 -2.41 -28.98 -14.82
CA ALA A 495 -3.70 -29.62 -15.05
C ALA A 495 -4.78 -28.62 -15.50
N LEU A 496 -4.82 -27.41 -14.94
CA LEU A 496 -5.76 -26.35 -15.36
C LEU A 496 -5.45 -25.83 -16.76
N GLU A 497 -4.19 -25.59 -17.09
CA GLU A 497 -3.74 -25.20 -18.44
C GLU A 497 -4.12 -26.25 -19.48
N ASP A 498 -3.86 -27.51 -19.21
CA ASP A 498 -4.21 -28.64 -20.09
C ASP A 498 -5.75 -28.75 -20.27
N TYR A 499 -6.50 -28.63 -19.16
CA TYR A 499 -7.96 -28.70 -19.21
C TYR A 499 -8.56 -27.58 -20.07
N ILE A 500 -8.12 -26.35 -19.87
CA ILE A 500 -8.60 -25.18 -20.61
C ILE A 500 -8.26 -25.34 -22.10
N THR A 501 -7.03 -25.70 -22.41
CA THR A 501 -6.56 -25.85 -23.80
C THR A 501 -7.34 -26.93 -24.54
N ASN A 502 -7.67 -28.04 -23.88
CA ASN A 502 -8.28 -29.20 -24.53
C ASN A 502 -9.82 -29.18 -24.54
N ASN A 503 -10.44 -28.48 -23.56
CA ASN A 503 -11.89 -28.60 -23.33
C ASN A 503 -12.68 -27.31 -23.55
N LEU A 504 -12.02 -26.13 -23.55
CA LEU A 504 -12.72 -24.86 -23.69
C LEU A 504 -12.40 -24.20 -25.03
N GLN A 505 -13.42 -23.57 -25.65
CA GLN A 505 -13.26 -22.80 -26.90
C GLN A 505 -13.42 -21.30 -26.58
N ASN A 506 -12.34 -20.54 -26.70
CA ASN A 506 -12.28 -19.10 -26.41
C ASN A 506 -12.89 -18.74 -25.02
N PRO A 507 -12.45 -19.37 -23.93
CA PRO A 507 -13.01 -19.11 -22.62
C PRO A 507 -12.72 -17.68 -22.15
N THR A 508 -13.64 -17.14 -21.38
CA THR A 508 -13.43 -15.89 -20.62
C THR A 508 -12.86 -16.20 -19.24
N VAL A 509 -12.30 -15.17 -18.58
CA VAL A 509 -11.87 -15.31 -17.18
C VAL A 509 -13.00 -15.81 -16.29
N GLY A 510 -14.26 -15.33 -16.50
CA GLY A 510 -15.42 -15.78 -15.73
C GLY A 510 -15.78 -17.25 -15.95
N ASP A 511 -15.51 -17.81 -17.12
CA ASP A 511 -15.72 -19.23 -17.39
C ASP A 511 -14.73 -20.11 -16.61
N VAL A 512 -13.55 -19.58 -16.29
CA VAL A 512 -12.48 -20.31 -15.59
C VAL A 512 -12.55 -20.13 -14.08
N VAL A 513 -12.58 -18.88 -13.60
CA VAL A 513 -12.50 -18.61 -12.16
C VAL A 513 -13.86 -18.37 -11.50
N GLY A 514 -14.94 -18.32 -12.28
CA GLY A 514 -16.24 -17.93 -11.81
C GLY A 514 -16.43 -16.42 -11.79
N GLY A 515 -17.58 -15.99 -11.31
CA GLY A 515 -17.91 -14.57 -11.22
C GLY A 515 -19.40 -14.31 -11.31
N ARG A 516 -19.75 -13.06 -11.61
CA ARG A 516 -21.13 -12.65 -11.81
C ARG A 516 -21.30 -11.83 -13.08
N LYS A 517 -22.43 -11.95 -13.71
CA LYS A 517 -22.80 -11.20 -14.91
C LYS A 517 -24.13 -10.49 -14.67
N THR A 518 -24.20 -9.19 -14.93
CA THR A 518 -25.46 -8.46 -14.81
C THR A 518 -26.49 -9.03 -15.79
N ILE A 519 -27.69 -9.37 -15.29
CA ILE A 519 -28.84 -9.71 -16.13
C ILE A 519 -29.26 -8.43 -16.85
N VAL A 520 -29.00 -8.40 -18.16
CA VAL A 520 -29.28 -7.24 -19.01
C VAL A 520 -30.78 -7.06 -19.13
N GLN A 521 -31.23 -5.82 -18.99
CA GLN A 521 -32.61 -5.42 -19.27
C GLN A 521 -32.62 -4.34 -20.34
N ASP A 522 -33.50 -4.50 -21.28
CA ASP A 522 -33.71 -3.55 -22.38
C ASP A 522 -34.99 -2.73 -22.13
N TYR A 523 -34.82 -1.42 -22.15
CA TYR A 523 -35.91 -0.48 -21.86
C TYR A 523 -36.21 0.38 -23.11
N PRO A 524 -37.36 0.17 -23.77
CA PRO A 524 -37.76 1.04 -24.88
C PRO A 524 -38.19 2.45 -24.40
N VAL A 525 -38.56 2.58 -23.13
CA VAL A 525 -38.94 3.83 -22.45
C VAL A 525 -38.60 3.75 -20.98
N LEU A 526 -38.52 4.88 -20.28
CA LEU A 526 -38.27 4.91 -18.85
C LEU A 526 -39.32 4.14 -18.04
N PRO A 527 -38.93 3.44 -16.95
CA PRO A 527 -39.88 2.75 -16.07
C PRO A 527 -40.86 3.75 -15.42
N SER A 528 -42.04 3.25 -15.05
CA SER A 528 -43.06 4.06 -14.37
C SER A 528 -42.89 4.13 -12.86
N SER A 529 -42.03 3.29 -12.29
CA SER A 529 -41.76 3.25 -10.85
C SER A 529 -40.38 2.66 -10.60
N LEU A 530 -39.85 2.86 -9.43
CA LEU A 530 -38.63 2.16 -8.98
C LEU A 530 -38.86 0.65 -8.95
N PRO A 531 -37.80 -0.15 -9.10
CA PRO A 531 -37.89 -1.62 -9.06
C PRO A 531 -38.33 -2.16 -7.69
N ASN A 532 -38.05 -1.40 -6.63
CA ASN A 532 -38.35 -1.77 -5.25
C ASN A 532 -39.40 -0.85 -4.63
N ARG A 533 -40.15 -1.36 -3.67
CA ARG A 533 -41.16 -0.58 -2.97
C ARG A 533 -40.51 0.52 -2.12
N ILE A 534 -40.86 1.77 -2.38
CA ILE A 534 -40.54 2.89 -1.53
C ILE A 534 -41.34 2.80 -0.23
N VAL A 535 -40.69 2.86 0.91
CA VAL A 535 -41.29 2.90 2.25
C VAL A 535 -41.41 4.35 2.67
N THR A 536 -40.35 5.13 2.47
CA THR A 536 -40.30 6.56 2.80
C THR A 536 -39.42 7.28 1.79
N GLU A 537 -39.90 8.37 1.26
CA GLU A 537 -39.05 9.34 0.51
C GLU A 537 -38.55 10.40 1.48
N GLY A 538 -37.25 10.62 1.44
CA GLY A 538 -36.57 11.65 2.24
C GLY A 538 -36.28 12.92 1.47
N ALA A 539 -35.17 13.56 1.81
CA ALA A 539 -34.76 14.82 1.19
C ALA A 539 -34.27 14.65 -0.26
N ARG A 540 -34.38 15.73 -1.01
CA ARG A 540 -33.79 15.88 -2.35
C ARG A 540 -32.56 16.78 -2.25
N TYR A 541 -31.49 16.42 -2.98
CA TYR A 541 -30.22 17.13 -2.94
C TYR A 541 -29.72 17.41 -4.35
N ASP A 542 -29.23 18.61 -4.61
CA ASP A 542 -28.49 18.94 -5.83
C ASP A 542 -27.06 18.36 -5.81
N LYS A 543 -26.47 18.22 -4.60
CA LYS A 543 -25.21 17.56 -4.29
C LYS A 543 -25.35 16.80 -2.98
N LEU A 544 -24.50 15.79 -2.77
CA LEU A 544 -24.56 14.99 -1.54
C LEU A 544 -24.17 15.81 -0.32
N PRO A 545 -24.99 15.79 0.75
CA PRO A 545 -24.61 16.42 2.02
C PRO A 545 -23.47 15.66 2.71
N ALA A 546 -22.79 16.33 3.63
CA ALA A 546 -21.58 15.80 4.29
C ALA A 546 -21.82 14.48 5.05
N ASP A 547 -23.03 14.24 5.58
CA ASP A 547 -23.41 13.02 6.27
C ASP A 547 -23.63 11.80 5.35
N LEU A 548 -23.72 12.03 4.04
CA LEU A 548 -23.73 10.98 3.01
C LEU A 548 -22.39 10.85 2.26
N GLN A 549 -21.33 11.50 2.72
CA GLN A 549 -20.00 11.40 2.17
C GLN A 549 -19.03 10.80 3.18
N GLN A 550 -18.14 9.93 2.73
CA GLN A 550 -16.98 9.55 3.52
C GLN A 550 -15.93 10.65 3.43
N THR A 551 -15.18 10.88 4.52
CA THR A 551 -14.17 11.94 4.57
C THR A 551 -12.86 11.43 5.16
N ILE A 552 -11.76 12.08 4.76
CA ILE A 552 -10.44 11.92 5.37
C ILE A 552 -9.88 13.29 5.73
N GLY A 553 -9.35 13.41 6.93
CA GLY A 553 -8.65 14.59 7.42
C GLY A 553 -7.15 14.33 7.54
N TYR A 554 -6.35 15.35 7.25
CA TYR A 554 -4.89 15.35 7.41
C TYR A 554 -4.46 16.46 8.34
N SER A 555 -3.54 16.16 9.26
CA SER A 555 -2.94 17.12 10.17
C SER A 555 -1.43 16.90 10.32
N PHE A 556 -0.71 17.98 10.59
CA PHE A 556 0.71 17.98 10.97
C PHE A 556 0.83 18.31 12.45
N ASN A 557 1.45 17.43 13.24
CA ASN A 557 1.53 17.59 14.68
C ASN A 557 0.12 17.85 15.29
N ASN A 558 -0.07 18.98 15.93
CA ASN A 558 -1.33 19.38 16.55
C ASN A 558 -2.11 20.44 15.76
N ASP A 559 -1.78 20.64 14.49
CA ASP A 559 -2.48 21.59 13.63
C ASP A 559 -3.93 21.15 13.37
N PRO A 560 -4.85 22.07 13.04
CA PRO A 560 -6.20 21.71 12.64
C PRO A 560 -6.21 20.78 11.42
N PHE A 561 -7.15 19.84 11.38
CA PHE A 561 -7.34 18.97 10.24
C PHE A 561 -7.81 19.72 9.01
N THR A 562 -7.18 19.43 7.87
CA THR A 562 -7.71 19.75 6.54
C THR A 562 -8.45 18.52 6.05
N THR A 563 -9.78 18.63 5.88
CA THR A 563 -10.66 17.49 5.60
C THR A 563 -11.15 17.54 4.15
N PHE A 564 -11.15 16.40 3.49
CA PHE A 564 -11.61 16.20 2.12
C PHE A 564 -12.67 15.10 2.05
N PRO A 565 -13.68 15.23 1.16
CA PRO A 565 -14.51 14.08 0.83
C PRO A 565 -13.69 13.05 0.02
N TRP A 566 -14.00 11.78 0.19
CA TRP A 566 -13.30 10.72 -0.55
C TRP A 566 -13.52 10.79 -2.05
N SER A 567 -14.70 11.23 -2.47
CA SER A 567 -15.02 11.48 -3.88
C SER A 567 -13.98 12.38 -4.59
N ARG A 568 -13.28 13.24 -3.83
CA ARG A 568 -12.22 14.12 -4.35
C ARG A 568 -10.83 13.45 -4.35
N LEU A 569 -10.54 12.51 -3.42
CA LEU A 569 -9.20 11.98 -3.21
C LEU A 569 -9.02 10.52 -3.62
N ASN A 570 -10.11 9.76 -3.76
CA ASN A 570 -10.02 8.34 -4.09
C ASN A 570 -9.34 8.13 -5.44
N ASN A 571 -8.28 7.33 -5.46
CA ASN A 571 -7.42 7.12 -6.61
C ASN A 571 -6.74 8.41 -7.14
N GLU A 572 -6.55 9.44 -6.32
CA GLU A 572 -5.76 10.63 -6.69
C GLU A 572 -4.35 10.56 -6.08
N LYS A 573 -3.39 11.23 -6.73
CA LYS A 573 -2.02 11.33 -6.20
C LYS A 573 -2.00 12.30 -5.03
N VAL A 574 -1.74 11.78 -3.81
CA VAL A 574 -1.54 12.59 -2.61
C VAL A 574 -0.13 12.35 -2.09
N THR A 575 0.65 13.42 -1.91
CA THR A 575 2.05 13.33 -1.49
C THR A 575 2.32 14.21 -0.28
N LEU A 576 3.17 13.72 0.62
CA LEU A 576 3.80 14.48 1.70
C LEU A 576 5.28 14.66 1.37
N SER A 577 5.72 15.88 1.28
CA SER A 577 7.10 16.25 0.99
C SER A 577 7.55 17.42 1.85
N PHE A 578 8.86 17.72 1.80
CA PHE A 578 9.46 18.80 2.55
C PHE A 578 10.20 19.73 1.60
N THR A 579 9.99 21.04 1.75
CA THR A 579 10.66 22.08 0.96
C THR A 579 11.46 23.00 1.87
N PRO A 580 12.59 23.64 1.40
CA PRO A 580 13.29 24.61 2.19
C PRO A 580 12.36 25.70 2.73
N ALA A 581 12.49 26.04 4.02
CA ALA A 581 11.58 26.95 4.68
C ALA A 581 11.73 28.42 4.22
N THR A 582 12.94 28.79 3.82
CA THR A 582 13.30 30.15 3.37
C THR A 582 14.27 30.11 2.20
N PRO A 583 14.43 31.21 1.43
CA PRO A 583 15.48 31.31 0.41
C PRO A 583 16.88 31.09 0.96
N ASP A 584 17.11 31.43 2.23
CA ASP A 584 18.41 31.20 2.91
C ASP A 584 18.66 29.71 3.14
N ASP A 585 17.61 28.93 3.47
CA ASP A 585 17.66 27.48 3.61
C ASP A 585 17.93 26.80 2.26
N GLU A 586 17.27 27.29 1.21
CA GLU A 586 17.52 26.83 -0.16
C GLU A 586 18.94 27.11 -0.62
N ALA A 587 19.44 28.32 -0.39
CA ALA A 587 20.83 28.68 -0.70
C ALA A 587 21.84 27.85 0.09
N ALA A 588 21.53 27.52 1.35
CA ALA A 588 22.39 26.66 2.17
C ALA A 588 22.41 25.22 1.61
N LEU A 589 21.26 24.67 1.20
CA LEU A 589 21.19 23.35 0.59
C LEU A 589 21.99 23.30 -0.73
N GLN A 590 21.83 24.31 -1.59
CA GLN A 590 22.58 24.42 -2.84
C GLN A 590 24.09 24.48 -2.63
N ALA A 591 24.55 25.22 -1.62
CA ALA A 591 25.97 25.38 -1.31
C ALA A 591 26.65 24.10 -0.79
N LEU A 592 25.86 23.12 -0.34
CA LEU A 592 26.31 21.79 0.09
C LEU A 592 26.54 20.83 -1.07
N LEU A 593 26.05 21.18 -2.27
CA LEU A 593 26.24 20.42 -3.49
C LEU A 593 27.51 20.82 -4.23
N PRO A 594 28.10 19.93 -5.05
CA PRO A 594 29.25 20.25 -5.89
C PRO A 594 28.97 21.39 -6.87
N ASP A 595 30.00 22.19 -7.19
CA ASP A 595 29.89 23.17 -8.26
C ASP A 595 29.90 22.49 -9.64
N GLY A 596 29.01 22.91 -10.52
CA GLY A 596 28.91 22.44 -11.90
C GLY A 596 28.13 21.16 -12.11
N PRO A 597 28.13 20.62 -13.33
CA PRO A 597 27.37 19.43 -13.65
C PRO A 597 27.91 18.19 -12.92
N ILE A 598 27.08 17.53 -12.20
CA ILE A 598 27.37 16.26 -11.52
C ILE A 598 27.34 15.16 -12.57
N THR A 599 28.51 14.60 -12.89
CA THR A 599 28.67 13.56 -13.92
C THR A 599 28.86 12.17 -13.33
N ASP A 600 29.10 12.09 -12.01
CA ASP A 600 29.33 10.85 -11.29
C ASP A 600 28.68 10.91 -9.89
N ILE A 601 28.07 9.81 -9.48
CA ILE A 601 27.40 9.65 -8.16
C ILE A 601 28.37 9.87 -6.99
N SER A 602 29.64 9.52 -7.17
CA SER A 602 30.67 9.70 -6.14
C SER A 602 31.02 11.16 -5.84
N GLN A 603 30.60 12.08 -6.71
CA GLN A 603 30.78 13.54 -6.48
C GLN A 603 29.78 14.09 -5.47
N LEU A 604 28.73 13.35 -5.18
CA LEU A 604 27.67 13.79 -4.29
C LEU A 604 28.03 13.55 -2.82
N PRO A 605 27.61 14.45 -1.92
CA PRO A 605 27.83 14.24 -0.50
C PRO A 605 27.09 13.01 -0.01
N GLY A 606 27.78 12.07 0.65
CA GLY A 606 27.15 10.90 1.29
C GLY A 606 26.25 11.27 2.47
N SER A 607 26.30 12.53 2.94
CA SER A 607 25.47 13.06 4.00
C SER A 607 25.31 14.57 3.88
N ILE A 608 24.19 15.10 4.37
CA ILE A 608 23.89 16.54 4.39
C ILE A 608 23.76 16.99 5.85
N PRO A 609 24.46 18.06 6.29
CA PRO A 609 24.31 18.64 7.62
C PRO A 609 22.86 19.09 7.86
N ALA A 610 22.09 18.32 8.62
CA ALA A 610 20.68 18.54 8.82
C ALA A 610 20.36 19.83 9.60
N TYR A 611 21.11 20.10 10.65
CA TYR A 611 20.89 21.24 11.55
C TYR A 611 21.07 22.62 10.90
N LEU A 612 21.67 22.72 9.73
CA LEU A 612 21.79 23.96 9.00
C LEU A 612 20.50 24.38 8.28
N ILE A 613 19.61 23.44 7.99
CA ILE A 613 18.52 23.62 7.07
C ILE A 613 17.19 23.47 7.82
N GLN A 614 16.29 24.42 7.60
CA GLN A 614 14.90 24.29 7.98
C GLN A 614 14.04 23.98 6.74
N VAL A 615 13.02 23.15 6.95
CA VAL A 615 12.08 22.74 5.91
C VAL A 615 10.65 22.91 6.39
N ILE A 616 9.71 23.00 5.43
CA ILE A 616 8.27 23.06 5.67
C ILE A 616 7.65 21.78 5.11
N PRO A 617 6.84 21.05 5.89
CA PRO A 617 6.06 19.95 5.35
C PRO A 617 4.93 20.45 4.46
N GLU A 618 4.74 19.82 3.30
CA GLU A 618 3.70 20.12 2.32
C GLU A 618 2.90 18.87 1.97
N LEU A 619 1.58 18.96 2.10
CA LEU A 619 0.66 17.98 1.53
C LEU A 619 0.20 18.49 0.16
N LYS A 620 0.33 17.66 -0.86
CA LYS A 620 -0.07 18.00 -2.23
C LYS A 620 -1.09 16.98 -2.75
N VAL A 621 -2.04 17.48 -3.54
CA VAL A 621 -2.97 16.65 -4.31
C VAL A 621 -2.72 16.94 -5.79
N ASN A 622 -2.36 15.90 -6.55
CA ASN A 622 -1.97 16.02 -7.96
C ASN A 622 -0.91 17.11 -8.23
N GLY A 623 0.03 17.27 -7.29
CA GLY A 623 1.10 18.27 -7.35
C GLY A 623 0.74 19.65 -6.81
N GLU A 624 -0.53 19.96 -6.54
CA GLU A 624 -0.96 21.22 -5.94
C GLU A 624 -0.91 21.15 -4.41
N THR A 625 -0.25 22.12 -3.77
CA THR A 625 -0.15 22.20 -2.31
C THR A 625 -1.51 22.56 -1.71
N VAL A 626 -2.03 21.67 -0.86
CA VAL A 626 -3.33 21.84 -0.17
C VAL A 626 -3.19 22.10 1.32
N LYS A 627 -2.03 21.81 1.90
CA LYS A 627 -1.70 22.10 3.31
C LYS A 627 -0.20 22.27 3.48
N THR A 628 0.19 23.28 4.25
CA THR A 628 1.58 23.49 4.71
C THR A 628 1.61 23.44 6.23
N GLY A 629 2.69 22.94 6.80
CA GLY A 629 2.93 22.99 8.24
C GLY A 629 3.91 24.08 8.67
N SER A 630 4.30 24.09 9.93
CA SER A 630 5.28 25.00 10.47
C SER A 630 6.71 24.61 10.07
N PRO A 631 7.66 25.56 9.95
CA PRO A 631 9.06 25.26 9.73
C PRO A 631 9.64 24.37 10.82
N MET A 632 10.45 23.38 10.43
CA MET A 632 11.11 22.42 11.32
C MET A 632 12.52 22.12 10.80
N GLY A 633 13.38 21.57 11.68
CA GLY A 633 14.72 21.16 11.30
C GLY A 633 14.72 19.93 10.39
N LEU A 634 15.60 19.95 9.37
CA LEU A 634 15.81 18.76 8.54
C LEU A 634 16.26 17.58 9.42
N GLY A 635 15.67 16.39 9.22
CA GLY A 635 15.92 15.21 10.07
C GLY A 635 15.11 15.13 11.37
N GLU A 636 14.30 16.14 11.72
CA GLU A 636 13.37 16.07 12.84
C GLU A 636 12.13 15.21 12.51
N GLU A 637 11.44 14.74 13.55
CA GLU A 637 10.21 13.95 13.41
C GLU A 637 8.98 14.85 13.25
N LEU A 638 8.10 14.47 12.32
CA LEU A 638 6.78 15.06 12.09
C LEU A 638 5.70 14.04 12.43
N ASP A 639 4.76 14.42 13.27
CA ASP A 639 3.53 13.66 13.45
C ASP A 639 2.58 13.95 12.27
N PHE A 640 2.52 13.04 11.32
CA PHE A 640 1.55 13.08 10.23
C PHE A 640 0.31 12.30 10.65
N ILE A 641 -0.80 13.02 10.86
CA ILE A 641 -2.02 12.47 11.45
C ILE A 641 -3.11 12.40 10.40
N THR A 642 -3.79 11.27 10.32
CA THR A 642 -4.93 11.04 9.43
C THR A 642 -6.16 10.62 10.23
N ASP A 643 -7.35 11.15 9.86
CA ASP A 643 -8.64 10.85 10.49
C ASP A 643 -9.65 10.44 9.42
N ILE A 644 -10.09 9.18 9.44
CA ILE A 644 -11.09 8.64 8.51
C ILE A 644 -12.45 8.61 9.19
N ARG A 645 -13.47 9.12 8.49
CA ARG A 645 -14.86 9.12 8.94
C ARG A 645 -15.77 8.49 7.90
N PHE A 646 -16.48 7.46 8.33
CA PHE A 646 -17.47 6.77 7.51
C PHE A 646 -18.84 7.41 7.66
N ALA A 647 -19.54 7.58 6.54
CA ALA A 647 -20.91 8.11 6.50
C ALA A 647 -21.84 7.28 7.40
N GLY A 648 -22.68 7.96 8.19
CA GLY A 648 -23.65 7.32 9.08
C GLY A 648 -23.10 6.59 10.30
N ARG A 649 -21.78 6.40 10.41
CA ARG A 649 -21.12 5.69 11.54
C ARG A 649 -20.34 6.61 12.48
N GLY A 650 -20.19 7.90 12.12
CA GLY A 650 -19.32 8.81 12.85
C GLY A 650 -17.84 8.43 12.67
N GLN A 651 -17.03 8.64 13.70
CA GLN A 651 -15.63 8.24 13.70
C GLN A 651 -15.52 6.72 13.97
N VAL A 652 -15.19 5.95 12.95
CA VAL A 652 -15.01 4.48 13.07
C VAL A 652 -13.59 4.13 13.48
N THR A 653 -12.63 5.02 13.18
CA THR A 653 -11.23 4.85 13.55
C THR A 653 -10.74 6.02 14.39
N ALA A 654 -9.93 5.76 15.41
CA ALA A 654 -9.16 6.82 16.04
C ALA A 654 -8.21 7.44 15.01
N PRO A 655 -7.86 8.72 15.14
CA PRO A 655 -6.82 9.33 14.33
C PRO A 655 -5.54 8.49 14.37
N ARG A 656 -4.97 8.23 13.18
CA ARG A 656 -3.73 7.47 13.07
C ARG A 656 -2.56 8.43 12.87
N THR A 657 -1.50 8.23 13.63
CA THR A 657 -0.26 9.00 13.51
C THR A 657 0.82 8.16 12.84
N PHE A 658 1.44 8.73 11.83
CA PHE A 658 2.67 8.24 11.21
C PHE A 658 3.82 9.20 11.56
N LYS A 659 4.93 8.67 12.07
CA LYS A 659 6.12 9.45 12.43
C LYS A 659 7.01 9.63 11.21
N ALA A 660 6.80 10.69 10.43
CA ALA A 660 7.64 11.01 9.27
C ALA A 660 8.92 11.72 9.68
N ILE A 661 10.00 11.52 8.93
CA ILE A 661 11.25 12.28 9.10
C ILE A 661 11.25 13.47 8.14
N ALA A 662 11.59 14.66 8.62
CA ALA A 662 11.77 15.82 7.76
C ALA A 662 12.89 15.56 6.74
N GLY A 663 12.55 15.61 5.45
CA GLY A 663 13.37 15.15 4.33
C GLY A 663 12.86 13.88 3.65
N SER A 664 11.80 13.27 4.17
CA SER A 664 11.09 12.17 3.51
C SER A 664 10.30 12.64 2.28
N TYR A 665 9.98 11.69 1.42
CA TYR A 665 9.02 11.88 0.33
C TYR A 665 8.05 10.69 0.31
N LEU A 666 6.79 10.94 0.61
CA LEU A 666 5.81 9.90 0.87
C LEU A 666 4.57 10.10 -0.02
N ALA A 667 4.12 9.03 -0.67
CA ALA A 667 2.77 8.94 -1.22
C ALA A 667 1.81 8.51 -0.10
N VAL A 668 0.76 9.27 0.14
CA VAL A 668 -0.21 9.07 1.23
C VAL A 668 -1.63 8.96 0.66
N ASN A 669 -1.80 8.04 -0.27
CA ASN A 669 -2.96 7.91 -1.12
C ASN A 669 -4.13 7.20 -0.42
N VAL A 670 -5.34 7.52 -0.90
CA VAL A 670 -6.58 6.89 -0.47
C VAL A 670 -7.13 6.02 -1.60
N VAL A 671 -7.51 4.79 -1.30
CA VAL A 671 -8.19 3.89 -2.23
C VAL A 671 -9.38 3.25 -1.52
N ALA A 672 -10.54 3.28 -2.16
CA ALA A 672 -11.75 2.59 -1.71
C ALA A 672 -12.46 1.94 -2.90
N GLY A 673 -13.09 0.80 -2.65
CA GLY A 673 -13.78 0.03 -3.68
C GLY A 673 -12.81 -0.66 -4.63
N SER A 674 -12.26 0.06 -5.61
CA SER A 674 -11.32 -0.47 -6.62
C SER A 674 -10.38 0.59 -7.16
N VAL A 675 -9.30 0.16 -7.81
CA VAL A 675 -8.39 1.03 -8.56
C VAL A 675 -8.90 1.20 -9.99
N SER A 676 -8.87 2.46 -10.48
CA SER A 676 -9.31 2.79 -11.84
C SER A 676 -8.30 2.35 -12.90
N PRO A 677 -8.69 1.52 -13.88
CA PRO A 677 -7.84 1.17 -15.02
C PRO A 677 -7.40 2.39 -15.84
N THR A 678 -8.27 3.40 -15.96
CA THR A 678 -7.97 4.63 -16.68
C THR A 678 -6.88 5.44 -15.97
N LYS A 679 -6.92 5.52 -14.64
CA LYS A 679 -5.86 6.17 -13.84
C LYS A 679 -4.52 5.47 -14.03
N LEU A 680 -4.49 4.14 -14.00
CA LEU A 680 -3.27 3.37 -14.25
C LEU A 680 -2.73 3.59 -15.67
N THR A 681 -3.59 3.64 -16.68
CA THR A 681 -3.18 3.93 -18.07
C THR A 681 -2.60 5.35 -18.20
N ARG A 682 -3.23 6.34 -17.57
CA ARG A 682 -2.75 7.72 -17.56
C ARG A 682 -1.39 7.81 -16.87
N LEU A 683 -1.25 7.19 -15.71
CA LEU A 683 0.00 7.15 -14.95
C LEU A 683 1.13 6.49 -15.77
N GLN A 684 0.84 5.38 -16.44
CA GLN A 684 1.80 4.74 -17.36
C GLN A 684 2.25 5.71 -18.47
N SER A 685 1.32 6.48 -19.04
CA SER A 685 1.65 7.47 -20.08
C SER A 685 2.54 8.59 -19.53
N GLN A 686 2.27 9.09 -18.33
CA GLN A 686 3.07 10.10 -17.65
C GLN A 686 4.49 9.60 -17.38
N LEU A 687 4.63 8.41 -16.83
CA LEU A 687 5.93 7.80 -16.56
C LEU A 687 6.72 7.51 -17.84
N THR A 688 6.02 7.12 -18.92
CA THR A 688 6.65 6.95 -20.24
C THR A 688 7.20 8.28 -20.76
N ALA A 689 6.45 9.37 -20.59
CA ALA A 689 6.90 10.71 -20.98
C ALA A 689 8.09 11.18 -20.13
N THR A 690 8.05 10.97 -18.81
CA THR A 690 9.14 11.26 -17.88
C THR A 690 10.42 10.50 -18.28
N ARG A 691 10.29 9.20 -18.58
CA ARG A 691 11.38 8.39 -19.06
C ARG A 691 11.98 8.93 -20.36
N ALA A 692 11.12 9.24 -21.36
CA ALA A 692 11.57 9.78 -22.64
C ALA A 692 12.32 11.13 -22.45
N ALA A 693 11.86 11.99 -21.55
CA ALA A 693 12.55 13.23 -21.22
C ALA A 693 13.93 12.97 -20.59
N LEU A 694 14.04 12.01 -19.69
CA LEU A 694 15.33 11.62 -19.08
C LEU A 694 16.30 10.98 -20.08
N GLU A 695 15.79 10.12 -20.99
CA GLU A 695 16.60 9.45 -22.01
C GLU A 695 17.02 10.40 -23.17
N SER A 696 16.31 11.50 -23.36
CA SER A 696 16.59 12.46 -24.43
C SER A 696 17.94 13.16 -24.28
N ASN A 697 18.48 13.23 -23.08
CA ASN A 697 19.63 14.05 -22.70
C ASN A 697 19.49 15.56 -23.08
N ASP A 698 18.25 16.03 -23.26
CA ASP A 698 17.95 17.42 -23.56
C ASP A 698 17.74 18.18 -22.23
N PRO A 699 18.67 19.13 -21.88
CA PRO A 699 18.54 19.88 -20.64
C PRO A 699 17.23 20.63 -20.51
N ALA A 700 16.61 21.07 -21.61
CA ALA A 700 15.34 21.81 -21.59
C ALA A 700 14.17 20.90 -21.19
N GLN A 701 14.16 19.64 -21.64
CA GLN A 701 13.13 18.68 -21.23
C GLN A 701 13.33 18.24 -19.77
N ILE A 702 14.57 17.97 -19.37
CA ILE A 702 14.92 17.53 -18.02
C ILE A 702 14.59 18.63 -17.00
N GLN A 703 14.86 19.90 -17.30
CA GLN A 703 14.59 21.05 -16.42
C GLN A 703 13.11 21.24 -16.09
N ASN A 704 12.20 20.72 -16.91
CA ASN A 704 10.78 20.82 -16.68
C ASN A 704 10.23 19.70 -15.76
N LEU A 705 11.02 18.67 -15.45
CA LEU A 705 10.61 17.59 -14.55
C LEU A 705 10.62 18.08 -13.10
N THR A 706 9.60 17.71 -12.37
CA THR A 706 9.45 18.01 -10.94
C THR A 706 9.70 16.77 -10.07
N ARG A 707 9.83 16.95 -8.75
CA ARG A 707 9.83 15.82 -7.81
C ARG A 707 8.56 15.00 -7.89
N GLU A 708 7.42 15.66 -8.18
CA GLU A 708 6.11 15.02 -8.33
C GLU A 708 6.08 14.09 -9.55
N ASP A 709 6.77 14.46 -10.64
CA ASP A 709 6.86 13.64 -11.85
C ASP A 709 7.79 12.43 -11.65
N LEU A 710 8.79 12.55 -10.80
CA LEU A 710 9.77 11.50 -10.57
C LEU A 710 9.37 10.60 -9.41
N LEU A 711 9.29 11.16 -8.19
CA LEU A 711 9.05 10.40 -6.97
C LEU A 711 7.56 10.26 -6.67
N GLY A 712 6.78 11.32 -6.92
CA GLY A 712 5.35 11.30 -6.71
C GLY A 712 4.67 10.23 -7.55
N ASP A 713 4.94 10.18 -8.84
CA ASP A 713 4.36 9.17 -9.74
C ASP A 713 4.89 7.76 -9.42
N LEU A 714 6.16 7.62 -9.03
CA LEU A 714 6.75 6.34 -8.62
C LEU A 714 6.01 5.72 -7.42
N PHE A 715 5.94 6.44 -6.30
CA PHE A 715 5.32 5.91 -5.08
C PHE A 715 3.80 5.84 -5.18
N TYR A 716 3.17 6.75 -5.90
CA TYR A 716 1.74 6.70 -6.19
C TYR A 716 1.38 5.43 -6.98
N SER A 717 2.16 5.06 -7.96
CA SER A 717 1.91 3.83 -8.71
C SER A 717 2.12 2.57 -7.86
N GLY A 718 3.10 2.58 -6.95
CA GLY A 718 3.26 1.52 -5.96
C GLY A 718 2.01 1.33 -5.11
N THR A 719 1.41 2.43 -4.64
CA THR A 719 0.16 2.39 -3.87
C THR A 719 -1.01 1.84 -4.70
N LEU A 720 -1.23 2.39 -5.90
CA LEU A 720 -2.31 1.91 -6.77
C LEU A 720 -2.12 0.44 -7.16
N GLY A 721 -0.88 0.06 -7.46
CA GLY A 721 -0.52 -1.30 -7.80
C GLY A 721 -0.80 -2.28 -6.68
N TYR A 722 -0.42 -1.95 -5.46
CA TYR A 722 -0.70 -2.76 -4.28
C TYR A 722 -2.21 -3.00 -4.11
N TYR A 723 -3.02 -1.93 -4.08
CA TYR A 723 -4.47 -2.08 -3.86
C TYR A 723 -5.18 -2.75 -5.04
N ALA A 724 -4.73 -2.54 -6.28
CA ALA A 724 -5.28 -3.25 -7.43
C ALA A 724 -5.06 -4.75 -7.32
N GLN A 725 -3.83 -5.17 -7.00
CA GLN A 725 -3.48 -6.57 -6.80
C GLN A 725 -4.23 -7.18 -5.61
N LEU A 726 -4.22 -6.51 -4.45
CA LEU A 726 -4.94 -6.98 -3.26
C LEU A 726 -6.42 -7.21 -3.55
N THR A 727 -7.09 -6.23 -4.18
CA THR A 727 -8.52 -6.35 -4.51
C THR A 727 -8.79 -7.49 -5.48
N ALA A 728 -7.95 -7.64 -6.50
CA ALA A 728 -8.07 -8.73 -7.48
C ALA A 728 -7.89 -10.11 -6.84
N LEU A 729 -6.81 -10.28 -6.06
CA LEU A 729 -6.48 -11.55 -5.41
C LEU A 729 -7.47 -11.93 -4.30
N ALA A 730 -7.89 -10.97 -3.47
CA ALA A 730 -8.90 -11.22 -2.45
C ALA A 730 -10.28 -11.55 -3.06
N THR A 731 -10.64 -10.92 -4.19
CA THR A 731 -11.86 -11.27 -4.94
C THR A 731 -11.77 -12.69 -5.51
N LEU A 732 -10.62 -13.05 -6.10
CA LEU A 732 -10.39 -14.39 -6.64
C LEU A 732 -10.44 -15.46 -5.54
N ALA A 733 -9.80 -15.21 -4.40
CA ALA A 733 -9.86 -16.08 -3.23
C ALA A 733 -11.31 -16.23 -2.73
N GLY A 734 -12.08 -15.15 -2.68
CA GLY A 734 -13.49 -15.16 -2.33
C GLY A 734 -14.33 -16.02 -3.28
N LEU A 735 -14.14 -15.89 -4.59
CA LEU A 735 -14.86 -16.72 -5.59
C LEU A 735 -14.59 -18.22 -5.38
N GLN A 736 -13.37 -18.59 -5.03
CA GLN A 736 -13.02 -20.01 -4.79
C GLN A 736 -13.53 -20.56 -3.45
N GLN A 737 -13.73 -19.70 -2.44
CA GLN A 737 -14.13 -20.12 -1.08
C GLN A 737 -15.58 -19.76 -0.72
N GLY A 738 -16.34 -19.19 -1.63
CA GLY A 738 -17.68 -18.66 -1.32
C GLY A 738 -17.64 -17.48 -0.34
N GLY A 739 -16.60 -16.65 -0.44
CA GLY A 739 -16.41 -15.45 0.37
C GLY A 739 -16.52 -14.16 -0.45
N HIS A 740 -16.80 -13.06 0.23
CA HIS A 740 -16.89 -11.73 -0.34
C HIS A 740 -15.88 -10.79 0.33
N PHE A 741 -15.14 -10.07 -0.48
CA PHE A 741 -14.20 -9.05 -0.03
C PHE A 741 -14.57 -7.69 -0.62
N GLN A 742 -14.48 -6.67 0.20
CA GLN A 742 -14.55 -5.29 -0.24
C GLN A 742 -13.56 -4.41 0.53
N LEU A 743 -12.76 -3.65 -0.19
CA LEU A 743 -11.91 -2.62 0.37
C LEU A 743 -12.77 -1.41 0.74
N ALA A 744 -13.11 -1.29 2.04
CA ALA A 744 -13.88 -0.14 2.52
C ALA A 744 -12.99 1.11 2.60
N ALA A 745 -11.73 0.95 3.05
CA ALA A 745 -10.73 2.00 3.07
C ALA A 745 -9.33 1.39 3.02
N GLY A 746 -8.54 1.80 2.03
CA GLY A 746 -7.10 1.67 1.99
C GLY A 746 -6.48 3.06 2.09
N HIS A 747 -5.50 3.22 2.97
CA HIS A 747 -4.85 4.51 3.17
C HIS A 747 -3.38 4.22 3.48
N GLY A 748 -2.61 4.11 2.41
CA GLY A 748 -1.22 3.70 2.45
C GLY A 748 -0.27 4.87 2.55
N THR A 749 0.83 4.67 3.28
CA THR A 749 2.00 5.52 3.26
C THR A 749 3.16 4.73 2.67
N ILE A 750 3.53 5.07 1.45
CA ILE A 750 4.64 4.45 0.73
C ILE A 750 5.62 5.54 0.32
N GLY A 751 6.88 5.41 0.64
CA GLY A 751 7.84 6.36 0.17
C GLY A 751 9.21 6.24 0.79
N TYR A 752 10.06 7.19 0.47
CA TYR A 752 11.43 7.28 0.92
C TYR A 752 11.53 7.99 2.28
N GLU A 753 12.28 7.41 3.20
CA GLU A 753 12.71 8.04 4.44
C GLU A 753 14.25 8.06 4.53
N PRO A 754 14.87 9.22 4.85
CA PRO A 754 16.31 9.30 5.06
C PRO A 754 16.71 8.67 6.39
N ASN A 755 17.93 8.17 6.47
CA ASN A 755 18.59 7.88 7.74
C ASN A 755 19.06 9.17 8.39
N VAL A 756 18.94 9.27 9.70
CA VAL A 756 19.36 10.45 10.47
C VAL A 756 20.49 10.07 11.41
N ASP A 757 21.63 10.69 11.21
CA ASP A 757 22.71 10.65 12.21
C ASP A 757 22.48 11.74 13.26
N THR A 758 22.74 11.39 14.50
CA THR A 758 22.56 12.31 15.62
C THR A 758 23.81 12.40 16.47
N PHE A 759 23.96 13.51 17.14
CA PHE A 759 24.86 13.65 18.27
C PHE A 759 24.12 14.29 19.44
N PHE A 760 24.20 13.68 20.58
CA PHE A 760 23.55 14.17 21.81
C PHE A 760 22.07 14.57 21.60
N GLY A 761 21.31 13.77 20.85
CA GLY A 761 19.90 13.99 20.58
C GLY A 761 19.55 15.03 19.52
N ILE A 762 20.54 15.62 18.86
CA ILE A 762 20.32 16.61 17.78
C ILE A 762 20.55 15.92 16.44
N PRO A 763 19.63 16.05 15.45
CA PRO A 763 19.88 15.63 14.08
C PRO A 763 21.11 16.34 13.51
N ARG A 764 22.19 15.59 13.25
CA ARG A 764 23.43 16.11 12.68
C ARG A 764 23.38 16.14 11.17
N SER A 765 23.04 15.00 10.60
CA SER A 765 23.01 14.84 9.15
C SER A 765 21.95 13.85 8.72
N ILE A 766 21.44 14.04 7.52
CA ILE A 766 20.66 13.04 6.81
C ILE A 766 21.52 12.31 5.80
N GLN A 767 21.25 11.03 5.61
CA GLN A 767 21.96 10.12 4.71
C GLN A 767 20.93 9.33 3.88
N PRO A 768 21.37 8.66 2.79
CA PRO A 768 20.50 7.71 2.10
C PRO A 768 19.87 6.71 3.08
N GLY A 769 18.57 6.56 3.03
CA GLY A 769 17.77 5.75 3.93
C GLY A 769 17.11 4.55 3.26
N GLY A 770 15.80 4.38 3.47
CA GLY A 770 15.06 3.25 2.95
C GLY A 770 13.66 3.60 2.47
N VAL A 771 12.90 2.61 2.02
CA VAL A 771 11.47 2.74 1.72
C VAL A 771 10.66 2.37 2.94
N SER A 772 9.77 3.26 3.34
CA SER A 772 8.71 3.01 4.30
C SER A 772 7.49 2.47 3.57
N PHE A 773 6.91 1.41 4.12
CA PHE A 773 5.74 0.75 3.56
C PHE A 773 4.75 0.47 4.71
N ASP A 774 3.77 1.35 4.89
CA ASP A 774 2.76 1.25 5.95
C ASP A 774 1.37 1.33 5.32
N ILE A 775 0.68 0.19 5.24
CA ILE A 775 -0.58 0.05 4.49
C ILE A 775 -1.70 -0.45 5.40
N PRO A 776 -2.38 0.44 6.11
CA PRO A 776 -3.60 0.09 6.84
C PRO A 776 -4.76 -0.22 5.88
N ILE A 777 -5.55 -1.25 6.23
CA ILE A 777 -6.68 -1.73 5.45
C ILE A 777 -7.91 -1.83 6.34
N ILE A 778 -9.00 -1.23 5.89
CA ILE A 778 -10.33 -1.44 6.46
C ILE A 778 -11.14 -2.18 5.41
N GLN A 779 -11.58 -3.39 5.74
CA GLN A 779 -12.26 -4.29 4.83
C GLN A 779 -13.66 -4.66 5.32
N VAL A 780 -14.49 -5.12 4.39
CA VAL A 780 -15.75 -5.82 4.68
C VAL A 780 -15.63 -7.21 4.08
N THR A 781 -15.80 -8.23 4.90
CA THR A 781 -15.70 -9.63 4.50
C THR A 781 -16.88 -10.42 5.05
N GLN A 782 -17.34 -11.39 4.28
CA GLN A 782 -18.37 -12.32 4.71
C GLN A 782 -18.36 -13.57 3.82
N THR A 783 -18.76 -14.73 4.36
CA THR A 783 -18.96 -15.94 3.57
C THR A 783 -20.44 -16.08 3.15
N ASN A 784 -20.73 -16.82 2.06
CA ASN A 784 -22.07 -16.99 1.50
C ASN A 784 -23.06 -17.56 2.51
N ASP A 785 -22.60 -18.51 3.34
CA ASP A 785 -23.38 -19.17 4.39
C ASP A 785 -23.46 -18.34 5.69
N GLY A 786 -22.52 -17.41 5.91
CA GLY A 786 -22.40 -16.59 7.11
C GLY A 786 -21.77 -17.33 8.29
N GLU A 787 -21.03 -18.42 8.05
CA GLU A 787 -20.30 -19.12 9.10
C GLU A 787 -19.10 -18.31 9.58
N ARG A 788 -19.10 -17.96 10.87
CA ARG A 788 -18.09 -17.08 11.47
C ARG A 788 -16.66 -17.61 11.32
N GLU A 789 -16.46 -18.91 11.56
CA GLU A 789 -15.12 -19.49 11.49
C GLU A 789 -14.57 -19.49 10.06
N LYS A 790 -15.40 -19.73 9.06
CA LYS A 790 -15.01 -19.59 7.65
C LYS A 790 -14.67 -18.14 7.30
N THR A 791 -15.45 -17.18 7.78
CA THR A 791 -15.15 -15.75 7.58
C THR A 791 -13.81 -15.37 8.24
N LYS A 792 -13.50 -15.89 9.43
CA LYS A 792 -12.20 -15.69 10.09
C LYS A 792 -11.04 -16.30 9.28
N GLN A 793 -11.25 -17.48 8.69
CA GLN A 793 -10.27 -18.13 7.82
C GLN A 793 -10.02 -17.29 6.55
N PHE A 794 -11.09 -16.81 5.93
CA PHE A 794 -11.00 -15.93 4.77
C PHE A 794 -10.26 -14.62 5.10
N ASN A 795 -10.53 -14.04 6.26
CA ASN A 795 -9.80 -12.86 6.74
C ASN A 795 -8.29 -13.11 6.90
N LEU A 796 -7.92 -14.25 7.45
CA LEU A 796 -6.51 -14.64 7.60
C LEU A 796 -5.83 -14.77 6.24
N GLN A 797 -6.51 -15.37 5.27
CA GLN A 797 -6.00 -15.49 3.91
C GLN A 797 -5.81 -14.12 3.24
N VAL A 798 -6.79 -13.22 3.35
CA VAL A 798 -6.65 -11.85 2.85
C VAL A 798 -5.46 -11.15 3.51
N GLY A 799 -5.23 -11.37 4.80
CA GLY A 799 -4.06 -10.86 5.52
C GLY A 799 -2.72 -11.41 4.98
N VAL A 800 -2.66 -12.71 4.67
CA VAL A 800 -1.48 -13.32 4.01
C VAL A 800 -1.20 -12.67 2.65
N LEU A 801 -2.24 -12.51 1.81
CA LEU A 801 -2.13 -11.83 0.51
C LEU A 801 -1.64 -10.39 0.67
N SER A 802 -2.22 -9.66 1.63
CA SER A 802 -1.81 -8.30 1.97
C SER A 802 -0.32 -8.22 2.32
N SER A 803 0.14 -9.07 3.25
CA SER A 803 1.54 -9.10 3.68
C SER A 803 2.49 -9.60 2.57
N ALA A 804 2.05 -10.51 1.72
CA ALA A 804 2.84 -10.93 0.55
C ALA A 804 3.07 -9.76 -0.42
N LEU A 805 2.06 -8.95 -0.67
CA LEU A 805 2.18 -7.77 -1.52
C LEU A 805 3.07 -6.67 -0.93
N GLU A 806 3.26 -6.62 0.40
CA GLU A 806 4.17 -5.67 1.04
C GLU A 806 5.64 -5.89 0.65
N HIS A 807 6.06 -7.12 0.36
CA HIS A 807 7.39 -7.36 -0.19
C HIS A 807 7.39 -7.41 -1.73
N ALA A 808 6.38 -8.01 -2.35
CA ALA A 808 6.30 -8.13 -3.80
C ALA A 808 6.22 -6.77 -4.52
N THR A 809 5.49 -5.80 -3.96
CA THR A 809 5.36 -4.46 -4.58
C THR A 809 6.70 -3.72 -4.67
N PRO A 810 7.50 -3.53 -3.60
CA PRO A 810 8.81 -2.91 -3.72
C PRO A 810 9.79 -3.75 -4.57
N GLU A 811 9.73 -5.07 -4.53
CA GLU A 811 10.54 -5.91 -5.42
C GLU A 811 10.25 -5.62 -6.88
N GLN A 812 8.98 -5.48 -7.26
CA GLN A 812 8.57 -5.13 -8.60
C GLN A 812 8.96 -3.71 -9.01
N LEU A 813 8.81 -2.74 -8.08
CA LEU A 813 9.17 -1.35 -8.33
C LEU A 813 10.67 -1.17 -8.58
N PHE A 814 11.51 -1.92 -7.88
CA PHE A 814 12.96 -1.75 -7.89
C PHE A 814 13.72 -2.88 -8.61
N ASN A 815 13.00 -3.87 -9.15
CA ASN A 815 13.61 -4.96 -9.92
C ASN A 815 13.99 -4.49 -11.31
N THR A 816 15.26 -4.17 -11.49
CA THR A 816 15.82 -3.68 -12.76
C THR A 816 16.73 -4.71 -13.45
N ASP A 817 17.10 -5.76 -12.74
CA ASP A 817 17.97 -6.82 -13.26
C ASP A 817 17.41 -8.20 -12.87
N PRO A 818 16.86 -8.95 -13.84
CA PRO A 818 16.37 -10.31 -13.58
C PRO A 818 17.43 -11.28 -13.05
N ALA A 819 18.73 -10.99 -13.26
CA ALA A 819 19.81 -11.84 -12.74
C ALA A 819 20.15 -11.55 -11.27
N ASN A 820 19.78 -10.35 -10.79
CA ASN A 820 19.92 -9.94 -9.38
C ASN A 820 18.64 -9.24 -8.96
N PRO A 821 17.58 -10.00 -8.70
CA PRO A 821 16.28 -9.45 -8.33
C PRO A 821 16.39 -8.64 -7.02
N ALA A 822 15.63 -7.57 -6.96
CA ALA A 822 15.47 -6.82 -5.72
C ALA A 822 14.84 -7.73 -4.66
N ASP A 823 15.34 -7.71 -3.43
CA ASP A 823 14.83 -8.52 -2.31
C ASP A 823 14.26 -7.59 -1.22
N ALA A 824 12.97 -7.72 -0.95
CA ALA A 824 12.25 -7.01 0.07
C ALA A 824 11.73 -7.96 1.15
N ILE A 825 11.24 -7.45 2.25
CA ILE A 825 10.77 -8.24 3.38
C ILE A 825 9.35 -7.84 3.78
N SER A 826 8.59 -8.83 4.25
CA SER A 826 7.31 -8.65 4.92
C SER A 826 7.19 -9.65 6.07
N ALA A 827 6.14 -9.55 6.87
CA ALA A 827 5.93 -10.47 7.99
C ALA A 827 5.86 -11.94 7.53
N VAL A 828 5.09 -12.25 6.48
CA VAL A 828 4.97 -13.64 5.98
C VAL A 828 6.29 -14.15 5.39
N LYS A 829 7.04 -13.32 4.68
CA LYS A 829 8.35 -13.71 4.13
C LYS A 829 9.38 -13.94 5.22
N ALA A 830 9.37 -13.14 6.28
CA ALA A 830 10.24 -13.34 7.45
C ALA A 830 9.94 -14.65 8.17
N LEU A 831 8.65 -14.96 8.41
CA LEU A 831 8.22 -16.23 9.01
C LEU A 831 8.60 -17.44 8.14
N ALA A 832 8.41 -17.35 6.82
CA ALA A 832 8.81 -18.40 5.88
C ALA A 832 10.33 -18.62 5.89
N LYS A 833 11.15 -17.54 5.88
CA LYS A 833 12.61 -17.62 6.00
C LYS A 833 13.04 -18.22 7.33
N ALA A 834 12.42 -17.86 8.44
CA ALA A 834 12.70 -18.42 9.77
C ALA A 834 12.38 -19.92 9.80
N SER A 835 11.22 -20.33 9.26
CA SER A 835 10.84 -21.74 9.15
C SER A 835 11.82 -22.53 8.29
N ALA A 836 12.23 -22.02 7.12
CA ALA A 836 13.23 -22.63 6.25
C ALA A 836 14.62 -22.75 6.91
N ALA A 837 14.95 -21.82 7.82
CA ALA A 837 16.16 -21.90 8.65
C ALA A 837 16.04 -22.85 9.86
N GLY A 838 14.92 -23.57 10.00
CA GLY A 838 14.67 -24.51 11.10
C GLY A 838 14.34 -23.87 12.44
N GLN A 839 14.01 -22.57 12.46
CA GLN A 839 13.56 -21.91 13.68
C GLN A 839 12.15 -22.37 14.05
N ARG A 840 11.82 -22.23 15.34
CA ARG A 840 10.46 -22.46 15.83
C ARG A 840 9.59 -21.24 15.52
N ILE A 841 8.39 -21.48 15.03
CA ILE A 841 7.35 -20.47 14.86
C ILE A 841 6.33 -20.67 15.97
N TYR A 842 6.16 -19.64 16.80
CA TYR A 842 5.30 -19.68 17.97
C TYR A 842 3.95 -19.01 17.70
N GLN A 843 2.89 -19.60 18.24
CA GLN A 843 1.61 -18.93 18.46
C GLN A 843 1.48 -18.62 19.95
N ILE A 844 1.50 -17.34 20.26
CA ILE A 844 1.50 -16.83 21.61
C ILE A 844 0.14 -16.26 21.94
N THR A 845 -0.38 -16.63 23.08
CA THR A 845 -1.63 -16.11 23.66
C THR A 845 -1.35 -15.65 25.08
N GLN A 846 -2.28 -14.94 25.69
CA GLN A 846 -2.17 -14.54 27.08
C GLN A 846 -1.95 -15.76 28.02
N ALA A 847 -2.46 -16.95 27.65
CA ALA A 847 -2.37 -18.15 28.48
C ALA A 847 -0.97 -18.79 28.48
N ASN A 848 -0.22 -18.75 27.35
CA ASN A 848 1.07 -19.45 27.21
C ASN A 848 2.28 -18.51 27.15
N GLN A 849 2.08 -17.18 27.17
CA GLN A 849 3.16 -16.20 26.99
C GLN A 849 4.31 -16.36 28.01
N ALA A 850 4.03 -16.69 29.27
CA ALA A 850 5.05 -16.80 30.31
C ALA A 850 6.09 -17.90 30.03
N GLY A 851 5.69 -18.98 29.33
CA GLY A 851 6.59 -20.06 28.94
C GLY A 851 7.32 -19.81 27.62
N ILE A 852 6.79 -18.92 26.76
CA ILE A 852 7.30 -18.73 25.40
C ILE A 852 8.21 -17.51 25.28
N LEU A 853 7.81 -16.35 25.85
CA LEU A 853 8.54 -15.09 25.68
C LEU A 853 10.04 -15.17 26.06
N PRO A 854 10.47 -15.95 27.07
CA PRO A 854 11.90 -16.11 27.36
C PRO A 854 12.73 -16.77 26.25
N ASN A 855 12.08 -17.42 25.29
CA ASN A 855 12.73 -18.11 24.18
C ASN A 855 12.79 -17.28 22.89
N ILE A 856 12.30 -16.04 22.92
CA ILE A 856 12.25 -15.15 21.75
C ILE A 856 13.28 -14.03 21.94
N HIS A 857 14.12 -13.85 20.92
CA HIS A 857 15.29 -12.96 21.00
C HIS A 857 15.18 -11.81 19.97
N HIS A 858 14.06 -11.09 19.98
CA HIS A 858 13.87 -9.90 19.17
C HIS A 858 14.36 -8.64 19.90
N ASP A 859 14.43 -7.51 19.19
CA ASP A 859 14.80 -6.24 19.80
C ASP A 859 13.77 -5.78 20.86
N GLU A 860 14.20 -4.87 21.75
CA GLU A 860 13.41 -4.41 22.89
C GLU A 860 12.06 -3.78 22.48
N ALA A 861 12.04 -3.02 21.36
CA ALA A 861 10.82 -2.37 20.88
C ALA A 861 9.81 -3.40 20.37
N THR A 862 10.27 -4.38 19.58
CA THR A 862 9.46 -5.49 19.10
C THR A 862 8.89 -6.32 20.26
N MET A 863 9.72 -6.66 21.25
CA MET A 863 9.27 -7.42 22.42
C MET A 863 8.28 -6.66 23.29
N ALA A 864 8.43 -5.33 23.43
CA ALA A 864 7.48 -4.49 24.15
C ALA A 864 6.10 -4.46 23.46
N GLU A 865 6.08 -4.35 22.13
CA GLU A 865 4.85 -4.35 21.35
C GLU A 865 4.14 -5.72 21.38
N ILE A 866 4.90 -6.82 21.25
CA ILE A 866 4.37 -8.18 21.42
C ILE A 866 3.72 -8.35 22.79
N SER A 867 4.42 -7.93 23.85
CA SER A 867 3.91 -8.04 25.23
C SER A 867 2.65 -7.19 25.45
N ALA A 868 2.61 -5.97 24.92
CA ALA A 868 1.43 -5.10 24.99
C ALA A 868 0.22 -5.74 24.27
N SER A 869 0.44 -6.33 23.11
CA SER A 869 -0.59 -7.01 22.31
C SER A 869 -1.17 -8.22 23.04
N LEU A 870 -0.31 -9.06 23.63
CA LEU A 870 -0.73 -10.22 24.41
C LEU A 870 -1.53 -9.82 25.65
N ASN A 871 -1.13 -8.75 26.34
CA ASN A 871 -1.86 -8.20 27.48
C ASN A 871 -3.23 -7.64 27.10
N ALA A 872 -3.38 -7.14 25.86
CA ALA A 872 -4.64 -6.72 25.27
C ALA A 872 -5.49 -7.90 24.73
N GLY A 873 -5.08 -9.16 24.99
CA GLY A 873 -5.81 -10.36 24.56
C GLY A 873 -5.67 -10.72 23.08
N LYS A 874 -4.69 -10.14 22.38
CA LYS A 874 -4.42 -10.50 20.98
C LYS A 874 -3.61 -11.80 20.91
N ILE A 875 -3.63 -12.43 19.73
CA ILE A 875 -2.77 -13.58 19.39
C ILE A 875 -1.56 -13.05 18.65
N VAL A 876 -0.37 -13.51 19.03
CA VAL A 876 0.87 -13.14 18.34
C VAL A 876 1.51 -14.37 17.72
N ILE A 877 1.92 -14.27 16.46
CA ILE A 877 2.67 -15.29 15.75
C ILE A 877 4.03 -14.70 15.39
N THR A 878 5.13 -15.36 15.81
CA THR A 878 6.50 -14.93 15.52
C THR A 878 7.49 -16.08 15.60
N HIS A 879 8.75 -15.81 15.30
CA HIS A 879 9.85 -16.79 15.29
C HIS A 879 10.86 -16.53 16.41
N THR A 880 11.85 -17.42 16.57
CA THR A 880 12.80 -17.41 17.70
C THR A 880 13.80 -16.25 17.63
N ASP A 881 14.59 -16.19 16.54
CA ASP A 881 15.72 -15.28 16.37
C ASP A 881 15.56 -14.41 15.13
N ALA A 882 16.20 -13.26 15.08
CA ALA A 882 16.19 -12.38 13.92
C ALA A 882 16.58 -13.10 12.62
N VAL A 883 15.91 -12.78 11.52
CA VAL A 883 16.25 -13.22 10.16
C VAL A 883 16.80 -12.05 9.36
N SER A 884 17.57 -12.35 8.31
CA SER A 884 18.21 -11.33 7.46
C SER A 884 17.94 -11.60 5.98
N ILE A 885 17.93 -10.53 5.18
CA ILE A 885 17.90 -10.63 3.72
C ILE A 885 19.18 -10.03 3.12
N PRO A 886 19.59 -10.44 1.91
CA PRO A 886 20.59 -9.75 1.14
C PRO A 886 20.20 -8.26 1.00
N GLY A 887 21.13 -7.35 1.23
CA GLY A 887 20.83 -5.91 1.19
C GLY A 887 20.71 -5.22 2.56
N GLY A 888 20.91 -5.97 3.66
CA GLY A 888 21.23 -5.39 4.97
C GLY A 888 20.08 -5.27 5.97
N TRP A 889 18.83 -5.65 5.65
CA TRP A 889 17.79 -5.74 6.67
C TRP A 889 17.99 -7.00 7.53
N SER A 890 17.85 -6.81 8.84
CA SER A 890 17.84 -7.91 9.82
C SER A 890 16.86 -7.58 10.93
N GLY A 891 15.96 -8.50 11.26
CA GLY A 891 14.93 -8.25 12.26
C GLY A 891 13.95 -9.39 12.43
N ALA A 892 12.80 -9.06 13.00
CA ALA A 892 11.69 -9.97 13.26
C ALA A 892 10.55 -9.79 12.28
N GLY A 893 9.90 -10.91 11.88
CA GLY A 893 8.55 -10.89 11.32
C GLY A 893 7.56 -11.35 12.37
N TYR A 894 6.48 -10.61 12.59
CA TYR A 894 5.44 -10.99 13.54
C TYR A 894 4.06 -10.52 13.12
N ILE A 895 3.06 -11.27 13.54
CA ILE A 895 1.68 -11.03 13.19
C ILE A 895 0.88 -10.94 14.49
N ILE A 896 0.08 -9.89 14.62
CA ILE A 896 -0.81 -9.66 15.74
C ILE A 896 -2.23 -9.79 15.23
N LEU A 897 -3.00 -10.75 15.73
CA LEU A 897 -4.35 -11.05 15.28
C LEU A 897 -5.38 -10.74 16.36
N ASP A 898 -6.48 -10.14 15.94
CA ASP A 898 -7.70 -10.10 16.75
C ASP A 898 -8.36 -11.48 16.74
N PRO A 899 -8.57 -12.12 17.91
CA PRO A 899 -9.10 -13.48 17.98
C PRO A 899 -10.55 -13.62 17.48
N GLU A 900 -11.29 -12.51 17.42
CA GLU A 900 -12.69 -12.50 17.01
C GLU A 900 -12.85 -12.47 15.49
N THR A 901 -11.88 -11.90 14.77
CA THR A 901 -11.97 -11.67 13.33
C THR A 901 -10.81 -12.26 12.52
N ASN A 902 -9.70 -12.63 13.14
CA ASN A 902 -8.42 -13.02 12.51
C ASN A 902 -7.84 -11.95 11.56
N VAL A 903 -8.19 -10.69 11.74
CA VAL A 903 -7.51 -9.56 11.11
C VAL A 903 -6.58 -8.87 12.10
N GLY A 904 -5.60 -8.09 11.64
CA GLY A 904 -4.68 -7.47 12.58
C GLY A 904 -3.54 -6.68 12.00
N ALA A 905 -2.35 -6.86 12.53
CA ALA A 905 -1.12 -6.21 12.13
C ALA A 905 -0.10 -7.23 11.62
N TRP A 906 0.43 -6.98 10.44
CA TRP A 906 1.47 -7.77 9.78
C TRP A 906 2.74 -6.93 9.79
N LYS A 907 3.68 -7.23 10.67
CA LYS A 907 4.75 -6.31 11.02
C LYS A 907 6.15 -6.91 10.86
N ILE A 908 7.09 -6.03 10.56
CA ILE A 908 8.52 -6.32 10.64
C ILE A 908 9.16 -5.42 11.69
N GLY A 909 10.03 -5.97 12.55
CA GLY A 909 10.95 -5.24 13.40
C GLY A 909 12.31 -5.10 12.70
N GLY A 910 13.16 -4.18 13.16
CA GLY A 910 14.51 -4.00 12.60
C GLY A 910 14.64 -2.86 11.57
N GLY A 911 13.69 -1.95 11.52
CA GLY A 911 13.75 -0.73 10.73
C GLY A 911 13.10 -0.82 9.35
N VAL A 912 13.35 0.17 8.51
CA VAL A 912 12.81 0.26 7.15
C VAL A 912 13.49 -0.76 6.22
N ASN A 913 12.80 -1.15 5.17
CA ASN A 913 13.29 -2.11 4.20
C ASN A 913 14.50 -1.52 3.43
N GLY A 914 15.72 -1.99 3.75
CA GLY A 914 16.99 -1.42 3.28
C GLY A 914 17.68 -2.16 2.13
N GLY A 915 17.03 -3.20 1.54
CA GLY A 915 17.61 -4.05 0.50
C GLY A 915 17.97 -3.36 -0.84
N PHE A 916 17.77 -2.04 -0.94
CA PHE A 916 17.86 -1.25 -2.18
C PHE A 916 18.83 -0.08 -2.08
N ILE A 917 19.96 -0.23 -1.38
CA ILE A 917 20.92 0.86 -1.06
C ILE A 917 21.31 1.69 -2.30
N PHE A 918 21.53 1.04 -3.44
CA PHE A 918 21.84 1.73 -4.69
C PHE A 918 20.69 2.68 -5.12
N TRP A 919 19.45 2.21 -5.08
CA TRP A 919 18.27 2.99 -5.42
C TRP A 919 18.03 4.12 -4.44
N PHE A 920 18.28 3.90 -3.15
CA PHE A 920 18.09 4.93 -2.13
C PHE A 920 19.10 6.05 -2.27
N THR A 921 20.31 5.75 -2.68
CA THR A 921 21.27 6.78 -3.03
C THR A 921 20.75 7.65 -4.18
N ILE A 922 20.17 7.04 -5.23
CA ILE A 922 19.60 7.78 -6.36
C ILE A 922 18.37 8.60 -5.94
N ILE A 923 17.47 8.04 -5.13
CA ILE A 923 16.28 8.75 -4.63
C ILE A 923 16.69 9.89 -3.72
N PHE A 924 17.63 9.68 -2.81
CA PHE A 924 18.20 10.72 -1.95
C PHE A 924 18.78 11.86 -2.78
N LEU A 925 19.49 11.53 -3.83
CA LEU A 925 20.07 12.49 -4.75
C LEU A 925 19.00 13.26 -5.52
N ALA A 926 17.97 12.58 -5.99
CA ALA A 926 16.82 13.22 -6.65
C ALA A 926 16.13 14.22 -5.72
N LEU A 927 15.96 13.88 -4.43
CA LEU A 927 15.38 14.77 -3.43
C LEU A 927 16.23 16.02 -3.19
N VAL A 928 17.54 15.88 -3.17
CA VAL A 928 18.48 16.97 -2.92
C VAL A 928 18.71 17.82 -4.16
N ILE A 929 18.84 17.22 -5.34
CA ILE A 929 19.24 17.88 -6.58
C ILE A 929 18.08 18.59 -7.26
N ILE A 930 16.86 18.03 -7.22
CA ILE A 930 15.70 18.65 -7.89
C ILE A 930 15.26 19.94 -7.19
N SER A 931 15.67 20.17 -5.94
CA SER A 931 15.46 21.48 -5.31
C SER A 931 16.40 22.58 -5.82
N SER A 932 17.52 22.22 -6.47
CA SER A 932 18.55 23.15 -6.88
C SER A 932 19.10 22.85 -8.26
N LEU A 933 18.59 23.52 -9.28
CA LEU A 933 19.20 23.67 -10.61
C LEU A 933 19.66 22.41 -11.36
N PHE A 934 18.84 22.09 -12.30
CA PHE A 934 18.98 21.19 -13.41
C PHE A 934 20.21 21.48 -14.30
N THR A 935 21.25 20.70 -14.17
CA THR A 935 22.24 20.57 -15.23
C THR A 935 22.73 19.13 -15.30
N GLY A 936 22.15 18.35 -16.21
CA GLY A 936 22.80 17.16 -16.76
C GLY A 936 22.85 15.87 -15.90
N THR A 937 22.40 15.86 -14.64
CA THR A 937 22.68 14.78 -13.69
C THR A 937 21.60 13.71 -13.61
N LEU A 938 20.46 13.91 -14.24
CA LEU A 938 19.29 13.03 -14.18
C LEU A 938 19.40 11.76 -15.02
N LEU A 939 20.49 11.53 -15.70
CA LEU A 939 20.78 10.27 -16.41
C LEU A 939 20.73 9.01 -15.52
N ILE A 940 20.91 9.19 -14.21
CA ILE A 940 20.94 8.10 -13.24
C ILE A 940 19.53 7.62 -12.86
N THR A 941 18.54 8.54 -12.87
CA THR A 941 17.16 8.21 -12.55
C THR A 941 16.42 7.43 -13.65
N GLY A 942 16.86 7.51 -14.90
CA GLY A 942 16.29 6.76 -16.02
C GLY A 942 16.35 5.25 -15.83
N PHE A 943 17.36 4.72 -15.12
CA PHE A 943 17.45 3.28 -14.83
C PHE A 943 16.44 2.79 -13.80
N ALA A 944 16.11 3.59 -12.79
CA ALA A 944 15.08 3.27 -11.81
C ALA A 944 13.71 3.07 -12.46
N LEU A 945 13.43 3.83 -13.50
CA LEU A 945 12.16 3.79 -14.20
C LEU A 945 11.97 2.55 -15.08
N ILE A 946 13.02 1.82 -15.48
CA ILE A 946 12.91 0.68 -16.40
C ILE A 946 12.15 -0.50 -15.76
N GLY A 947 12.51 -0.92 -14.54
CA GLY A 947 11.78 -1.97 -13.82
C GLY A 947 10.35 -1.58 -13.47
N PHE A 948 10.16 -0.31 -13.24
CA PHE A 948 8.89 0.30 -12.94
C PHE A 948 7.87 0.27 -14.11
N PHE A 949 8.31 0.39 -15.36
CA PHE A 949 7.42 0.28 -16.53
C PHE A 949 6.85 -1.13 -16.69
N ASP A 950 7.65 -2.16 -16.38
CA ASP A 950 7.16 -3.53 -16.39
C ASP A 950 6.11 -3.74 -15.31
N PHE A 951 6.31 -3.19 -14.12
CA PHE A 951 5.34 -3.23 -13.03
C PHE A 951 4.00 -2.56 -13.42
N ILE A 952 4.03 -1.34 -13.96
CA ILE A 952 2.79 -0.64 -14.39
C ILE A 952 2.06 -1.42 -15.49
N ASN A 953 2.77 -1.98 -16.44
CA ASN A 953 2.15 -2.81 -17.47
C ASN A 953 1.45 -4.02 -16.83
N LYS A 954 2.08 -4.68 -15.88
CA LYS A 954 1.51 -5.82 -15.16
C LYS A 954 0.29 -5.43 -14.32
N VAL A 955 0.35 -4.34 -13.57
CA VAL A 955 -0.79 -3.82 -12.79
C VAL A 955 -1.95 -3.40 -13.69
N LYS A 956 -1.68 -2.77 -14.83
CA LYS A 956 -2.70 -2.42 -15.83
C LYS A 956 -3.38 -3.67 -16.40
N GLU A 957 -2.62 -4.72 -16.61
CA GLU A 957 -3.15 -6.01 -17.07
C GLU A 957 -4.04 -6.67 -16.02
N ILE A 958 -3.65 -6.64 -14.75
CA ILE A 958 -4.41 -7.18 -13.63
C ILE A 958 -5.74 -6.42 -13.42
N SER A 959 -5.75 -5.10 -13.61
CA SER A 959 -6.93 -4.25 -13.36
C SER A 959 -7.95 -4.25 -14.51
N LYS A 960 -7.63 -4.78 -15.68
CA LYS A 960 -8.57 -4.90 -16.79
C LYS A 960 -9.54 -6.07 -16.56
N ALA A 961 -10.78 -5.78 -16.17
CA ALA A 961 -11.88 -6.74 -16.24
C ALA A 961 -12.18 -7.04 -17.73
N GLY A 962 -11.99 -8.28 -18.18
CA GLY A 962 -12.21 -8.70 -19.58
C GLY A 962 -10.90 -8.93 -20.35
N LEU A 963 -10.00 -9.69 -19.79
CA LEU A 963 -8.66 -9.94 -20.32
C LEU A 963 -8.61 -10.87 -21.52
N MET A 964 -7.75 -10.53 -22.49
CA MET A 964 -7.46 -11.35 -23.68
C MET A 964 -6.71 -12.65 -23.32
N GLU A 965 -6.78 -13.66 -24.22
CA GLU A 965 -6.30 -15.05 -24.04
C GLU A 965 -4.91 -15.20 -23.38
N GLU A 966 -3.96 -14.31 -23.64
CA GLU A 966 -2.58 -14.41 -23.15
C GLU A 966 -2.44 -14.11 -21.65
N GLN A 967 -3.38 -13.35 -21.07
CA GLN A 967 -3.38 -12.95 -19.67
C GLN A 967 -4.16 -13.93 -18.79
N MET A 968 -4.99 -14.76 -19.37
CA MET A 968 -5.72 -15.79 -18.66
C MET A 968 -4.78 -16.85 -18.06
N PHE A 969 -3.74 -17.24 -18.79
CA PHE A 969 -2.76 -18.23 -18.31
C PHE A 969 -1.93 -17.71 -17.12
N LYS A 970 -1.61 -16.42 -17.07
CA LYS A 970 -0.92 -15.82 -15.90
C LYS A 970 -1.78 -15.85 -14.65
N ARG A 971 -3.09 -15.59 -14.78
CA ARG A 971 -4.00 -15.64 -13.63
C ARG A 971 -4.34 -17.06 -13.17
N LEU A 972 -4.15 -18.05 -14.03
CA LEU A 972 -4.29 -19.45 -13.63
C LEU A 972 -3.25 -19.88 -12.62
N ASN A 973 -2.04 -19.35 -12.70
CA ASN A 973 -1.01 -19.59 -11.68
C ASN A 973 -1.42 -19.03 -10.32
N GLU A 974 -1.97 -17.82 -10.31
CA GLU A 974 -2.51 -17.19 -9.12
C GLU A 974 -3.70 -17.98 -8.56
N ALA A 975 -4.61 -18.44 -9.42
CA ALA A 975 -5.73 -19.27 -9.02
C ALA A 975 -5.28 -20.62 -8.47
N ALA A 976 -4.30 -21.27 -9.08
CA ALA A 976 -3.75 -22.53 -8.60
C ALA A 976 -3.11 -22.39 -7.21
N ALA A 977 -2.32 -21.35 -6.96
CA ALA A 977 -1.74 -21.06 -5.66
C ALA A 977 -2.81 -20.81 -4.60
N ILE A 978 -3.84 -20.02 -4.93
CA ILE A 978 -4.97 -19.70 -4.03
C ILE A 978 -5.78 -20.96 -3.73
N ILE A 979 -6.01 -21.84 -4.71
CA ILE A 979 -6.75 -23.09 -4.54
C ILE A 979 -5.99 -24.03 -3.61
N VAL A 980 -4.70 -24.24 -3.84
CA VAL A 980 -3.86 -25.08 -2.98
C VAL A 980 -3.85 -24.54 -1.55
N PHE A 981 -3.76 -23.22 -1.40
CA PHE A 981 -3.84 -22.55 -0.10
C PHE A 981 -5.20 -22.74 0.58
N ALA A 982 -6.31 -22.47 -0.13
CA ALA A 982 -7.65 -22.55 0.41
C ALA A 982 -7.97 -23.97 0.91
N VAL A 983 -7.69 -24.94 0.06
CA VAL A 983 -8.01 -26.33 0.32
C VAL A 983 -7.13 -26.95 1.42
N ALA A 984 -5.83 -26.68 1.38
CA ALA A 984 -4.91 -27.17 2.43
C ALA A 984 -5.12 -26.43 3.75
N GLY A 985 -5.45 -25.13 3.69
CA GLY A 985 -5.73 -24.29 4.85
C GLY A 985 -6.99 -24.71 5.59
N ASP A 986 -8.10 -24.95 4.90
CA ASP A 986 -9.39 -25.36 5.48
C ASP A 986 -9.27 -26.70 6.24
N ILE A 987 -8.50 -27.66 5.71
CA ILE A 987 -8.34 -28.97 6.31
C ILE A 987 -7.36 -28.93 7.49
N ALA A 988 -6.28 -28.17 7.36
CA ALA A 988 -5.32 -27.98 8.44
C ALA A 988 -5.98 -27.29 9.66
N LEU A 989 -6.84 -26.30 9.42
CA LEU A 989 -7.59 -25.60 10.46
C LEU A 989 -8.65 -26.48 11.11
N ALA A 990 -9.37 -27.28 10.33
CA ALA A 990 -10.39 -28.20 10.84
C ALA A 990 -9.82 -29.32 11.73
N ARG A 991 -8.56 -29.76 11.47
CA ARG A 991 -7.92 -30.85 12.24
C ARG A 991 -7.06 -30.39 13.41
N LEU A 992 -6.47 -29.19 13.34
CA LEU A 992 -5.42 -28.72 14.26
C LEU A 992 -5.89 -27.62 15.23
N GLY A 993 -7.17 -27.22 15.20
CA GLY A 993 -7.71 -26.23 16.13
C GLY A 993 -6.89 -24.93 16.17
N ALA A 994 -6.33 -24.58 17.33
CA ALA A 994 -5.57 -23.34 17.52
C ALA A 994 -4.32 -23.22 16.62
N PHE A 995 -3.70 -24.36 16.19
CA PHE A 995 -2.49 -24.36 15.34
C PHE A 995 -2.78 -24.30 13.85
N GLY A 996 -4.02 -24.48 13.44
CA GLY A 996 -4.41 -24.31 12.04
C GLY A 996 -4.07 -22.93 11.48
N GLY A 997 -4.11 -21.90 12.34
CA GLY A 997 -3.72 -20.54 11.99
C GLY A 997 -2.26 -20.42 11.57
N ILE A 998 -1.32 -20.99 12.35
CA ILE A 998 0.13 -20.97 12.00
C ILE A 998 0.38 -21.75 10.71
N LEU A 999 -0.27 -22.90 10.56
CA LEU A 999 -0.08 -23.73 9.37
C LEU A 999 -0.58 -23.02 8.12
N GLY A 1000 -1.74 -22.36 8.19
CA GLY A 1000 -2.27 -21.51 7.11
C GLY A 1000 -1.33 -20.37 6.75
N LEU A 1001 -0.70 -19.73 7.74
CA LEU A 1001 0.27 -18.67 7.54
C LEU A 1001 1.55 -19.16 6.87
N LEU A 1002 2.07 -20.31 7.29
CA LEU A 1002 3.25 -20.93 6.68
C LEU A 1002 2.95 -21.42 5.26
N LEU A 1003 1.77 -22.02 5.05
CA LEU A 1003 1.27 -22.37 3.72
C LEU A 1003 1.27 -21.15 2.79
N GLY A 1004 0.66 -20.06 3.23
CA GLY A 1004 0.63 -18.81 2.47
C GLY A 1004 2.01 -18.21 2.27
N GLY A 1005 2.82 -18.13 3.33
CA GLY A 1005 4.18 -17.61 3.26
C GLY A 1005 5.08 -18.38 2.31
N PHE A 1006 4.97 -19.71 2.27
CA PHE A 1006 5.73 -20.54 1.32
C PHE A 1006 5.21 -20.41 -0.12
N LEU A 1007 3.90 -20.43 -0.34
CA LEU A 1007 3.33 -20.31 -1.68
C LEU A 1007 3.58 -18.94 -2.33
N PHE A 1008 3.65 -17.90 -1.51
CA PHE A 1008 3.82 -16.52 -2.01
C PHE A 1008 5.24 -15.95 -1.84
N SER A 1009 6.18 -16.66 -1.25
CA SER A 1009 7.57 -16.23 -1.11
C SER A 1009 8.53 -16.71 -2.21
N PHE A 1010 8.07 -17.52 -3.17
CA PHE A 1010 8.90 -17.96 -4.27
C PHE A 1010 8.82 -16.99 -5.45
N ASP A 1011 9.98 -16.47 -5.87
CA ASP A 1011 10.20 -15.41 -6.88
C ASP A 1011 9.58 -15.65 -8.28
N GLN A 1012 8.95 -16.79 -8.54
CA GLN A 1012 8.45 -17.16 -9.86
C GLN A 1012 6.92 -17.14 -10.03
N VAL A 1013 6.16 -16.93 -8.95
CA VAL A 1013 4.70 -17.13 -8.97
C VAL A 1013 3.92 -15.91 -9.46
N TRP A 1014 4.48 -14.72 -9.36
CA TRP A 1014 3.65 -13.52 -9.41
C TRP A 1014 3.68 -12.73 -10.72
N PHE A 1015 4.63 -13.01 -11.65
CA PHE A 1015 4.67 -12.15 -12.86
C PHE A 1015 5.37 -12.85 -14.06
#